data_e978d4c5829480a6436c3187bf5fb0fb
#
_entry.id   e978d4c5829480a6436c3187bf5fb0fb
#
_cell.length_a   1.000
_cell.length_b   1.000
_cell.length_c   1.000
_cell.angle_alpha   90.00
_cell.angle_beta   90.00
_cell.angle_gamma   90.00
#
_symmetry.space_group_name_H-M   'P 1'
#
loop_
_entity.id
_entity.type
_entity.pdbx_description
1 polymer ?
#
loop_
_entity_poly.entity_id
_entity_poly.type
_entity_poly.pdbx_seq_one_letter_code
_entity_poly.pdbx_strand_id
1 'polypeptide(L)'
;MQFRSTGTRTTRLAAAVTAVLAVTALGAGTLATAPTAFAAAPAAVAAPAQQNDAVLPVFPEGMDLAGLGTSGFLTYSLVEDGTRKLLWTPYDGGAATSLQEPEDGGWTLGAGDVVVLGDDNWSSEMRSLTLRNMADPSAPGVDIDLGALNGNYVAVLSPTSVLAQVPNAVGQSELHIVTKDGATTSSRRIAGLPAGATDYFGSTAHDGSVLVGYETGPEGARTGGRAVIDLAAGKAVETYASPESGYGFGGLQFNAAYVTWYAYEAGTGGYIASVDRETGEEKRTVLGAHDGEWYSTLVGDWLVYGNPSNPVRAVSLATGEIRQLMDSGTRAGSPGDGTGVVRGATAAEGKGLFRIEIAEDGTPKATKVADEAPLVDLEIQQVHVPDRVNLDQTGGEVTLGWTLSHREAYVDVTLTHMLTEKVYRTRVYAPAEGNRFTFTWDAVIDGADAPNGSYAVEAEAMLLDGTGEPAYQGWRMDVVRTINTHDYTNNGSTDVLARDAAGVLWRDDLRDRPVDGRVETAGRTRVGAGWNTYKQIEAVGDLAGNEVADLVALDGSGVLWHYLGKGDGTFANRVKVGGGWGSYTHLTGGSDLDGDGRTDLLATDTSGVLWFYKGTGDAAKPFATRARVGGGWGVYNQLTAVGHIAGTAAGDLVARDTTGVLWLYQGRGDGTFAGRVRVGGGWGAFSQLVGAGDVDADGRPDLIAYGAGGTYVYRSTGSATAPFSRLTTDLYQGQGSTFNSVA
;
A
#
# COMPACT_ATOMS: atom_id res chain seq x y z
N MET A 1 9.98 27.23 30.48
CA MET A 1 9.34 28.49 30.07
C MET A 1 7.88 28.18 29.87
N GLN A 2 7.06 28.65 30.81
CA GLN A 2 5.60 28.44 30.77
C GLN A 2 4.98 29.55 29.92
N PHE A 3 4.10 29.18 28.98
CA PHE A 3 3.10 30.13 28.48
C PHE A 3 1.71 29.56 28.76
N ARG A 4 1.01 30.26 29.65
CA ARG A 4 -0.43 30.14 29.84
C ARG A 4 -1.13 30.97 28.77
N SER A 5 -2.15 30.44 28.14
CA SER A 5 -3.13 31.22 27.37
C SER A 5 -4.52 30.91 27.94
N THR A 6 -5.13 31.95 28.43
CA THR A 6 -6.51 32.01 28.91
C THR A 6 -7.46 32.25 27.75
N GLY A 7 -8.39 31.36 27.50
CA GLY A 7 -9.46 31.51 26.50
C GLY A 7 -10.82 31.54 27.19
N THR A 8 -11.53 32.62 26.99
CA THR A 8 -12.83 32.99 27.52
C THR A 8 -13.97 32.13 26.91
N ARG A 9 -14.81 31.58 27.78
CA ARG A 9 -16.08 30.96 27.43
C ARG A 9 -17.11 32.05 27.08
N THR A 10 -17.78 31.93 25.94
CA THR A 10 -19.05 32.62 25.68
C THR A 10 -20.15 31.58 25.47
N THR A 11 -21.02 31.51 26.43
CA THR A 11 -22.34 30.80 26.39
C THR A 11 -23.27 31.54 25.44
N ARG A 12 -23.95 30.84 24.54
CA ARG A 12 -25.15 31.32 23.86
C ARG A 12 -26.31 30.36 24.08
N LEU A 13 -27.41 30.95 24.56
CA LEU A 13 -28.70 30.34 24.87
C LEU A 13 -29.38 29.74 23.64
N ALA A 14 -30.02 28.60 23.88
CA ALA A 14 -31.04 28.02 23.02
C ALA A 14 -32.38 28.74 23.23
N ALA A 15 -33.05 29.10 22.15
CA ALA A 15 -34.45 29.52 22.18
C ALA A 15 -35.29 28.44 21.50
N ALA A 16 -36.14 27.80 22.28
CA ALA A 16 -37.14 26.89 21.79
C ALA A 16 -38.38 27.66 21.30
N VAL A 17 -38.90 27.31 20.14
CA VAL A 17 -40.19 27.76 19.65
C VAL A 17 -41.12 26.57 19.57
N THR A 18 -42.15 26.60 20.41
CA THR A 18 -43.23 25.63 20.51
C THR A 18 -44.34 26.01 19.50
N ALA A 19 -44.72 25.12 18.59
CA ALA A 19 -45.87 25.27 17.77
C ALA A 19 -47.06 24.48 18.37
N VAL A 20 -48.17 25.18 18.61
CA VAL A 20 -49.43 24.65 19.15
C VAL A 20 -50.32 24.19 18.01
N LEU A 21 -50.75 22.94 18.02
CA LEU A 21 -51.89 22.41 17.25
C LEU A 21 -53.20 22.82 17.91
N ALA A 22 -54.13 23.35 17.13
CA ALA A 22 -55.55 23.44 17.51
C ALA A 22 -56.40 22.72 16.47
N VAL A 23 -57.03 21.66 16.91
CA VAL A 23 -58.12 20.97 16.22
C VAL A 23 -59.44 21.52 16.78
N THR A 24 -60.40 21.90 15.91
CA THR A 24 -61.80 21.93 16.28
C THR A 24 -62.70 21.45 15.13
N ALA A 25 -63.62 20.61 15.53
CA ALA A 25 -64.58 19.92 14.65
C ALA A 25 -65.97 20.54 14.76
N LEU A 26 -66.76 20.22 13.74
CA LEU A 26 -68.23 20.11 13.66
C LEU A 26 -69.12 21.36 13.73
N GLY A 27 -70.00 21.43 12.72
CA GLY A 27 -71.25 22.14 12.75
C GLY A 27 -72.01 22.01 11.42
N ALA A 28 -73.03 21.13 11.43
CA ALA A 28 -73.97 20.93 10.35
C ALA A 28 -75.06 22.04 10.35
N GLY A 29 -75.55 22.44 9.17
CA GLY A 29 -76.67 23.36 9.06
C GLY A 29 -77.16 23.56 7.63
N THR A 30 -78.37 23.24 7.41
CA THR A 30 -79.20 23.00 6.29
C THR A 30 -79.52 24.19 5.35
N LEU A 31 -79.66 23.85 4.01
CA LEU A 31 -80.63 24.28 3.01
C LEU A 31 -81.10 25.75 2.88
N ALA A 32 -80.84 26.35 1.72
CA ALA A 32 -81.84 27.11 0.97
C ALA A 32 -81.47 27.23 -0.54
N THR A 33 -82.46 26.95 -1.38
CA THR A 33 -82.43 26.96 -2.83
C THR A 33 -82.77 28.36 -3.41
N ALA A 34 -82.12 28.71 -4.57
CA ALA A 34 -82.69 29.38 -5.72
C ALA A 34 -81.65 30.25 -6.52
N PRO A 35 -81.86 30.66 -7.74
CA PRO A 35 -81.89 29.88 -8.95
C PRO A 35 -80.73 30.33 -9.95
N THR A 36 -80.55 29.54 -10.99
CA THR A 36 -79.61 29.61 -12.07
C THR A 36 -79.59 30.93 -12.81
N ALA A 37 -78.34 31.48 -13.00
CA ALA A 37 -78.01 32.33 -14.11
C ALA A 37 -76.86 31.68 -14.89
N PHE A 38 -77.12 31.35 -16.19
CA PHE A 38 -76.08 30.83 -17.09
C PHE A 38 -75.11 31.98 -17.41
N ALA A 39 -73.88 31.91 -16.97
CA ALA A 39 -72.77 32.67 -17.52
C ALA A 39 -71.89 31.72 -18.37
N ALA A 40 -71.59 32.13 -19.59
CA ALA A 40 -70.78 31.41 -20.54
C ALA A 40 -69.40 31.06 -19.91
N ALA A 41 -69.00 29.81 -20.09
CA ALA A 41 -67.69 29.36 -19.67
C ALA A 41 -66.58 30.09 -20.43
N PRO A 42 -65.56 30.64 -19.77
CA PRO A 42 -64.33 31.07 -20.47
C PRO A 42 -63.63 29.83 -21.02
N ALA A 43 -63.07 29.95 -22.23
CA ALA A 43 -62.30 28.92 -22.88
C ALA A 43 -61.21 28.38 -21.88
N ALA A 44 -61.19 27.07 -21.72
CA ALA A 44 -60.16 26.42 -20.94
C ALA A 44 -58.78 26.77 -21.53
N VAL A 45 -58.03 27.58 -20.81
CA VAL A 45 -56.56 27.65 -21.02
C VAL A 45 -56.06 26.26 -20.77
N ALA A 46 -55.50 25.61 -21.78
CA ALA A 46 -54.78 24.34 -21.59
C ALA A 46 -53.79 24.53 -20.47
N ALA A 47 -53.88 23.71 -19.42
CA ALA A 47 -52.86 23.61 -18.41
C ALA A 47 -51.54 23.33 -19.14
N PRO A 48 -50.43 23.98 -18.77
CA PRO A 48 -49.15 23.59 -19.30
C PRO A 48 -49.00 22.08 -19.05
N ALA A 49 -48.60 21.33 -20.07
CA ALA A 49 -48.27 19.94 -19.94
C ALA A 49 -47.32 19.82 -18.73
N GLN A 50 -47.70 19.01 -17.75
CA GLN A 50 -46.75 18.60 -16.72
C GLN A 50 -45.59 17.96 -17.46
N GLN A 51 -44.45 18.65 -17.53
CA GLN A 51 -43.19 17.97 -17.78
C GLN A 51 -43.13 16.88 -16.72
N ASN A 52 -43.20 15.62 -17.12
CA ASN A 52 -42.72 14.54 -16.31
C ASN A 52 -41.25 14.87 -16.11
N ASP A 53 -40.90 15.39 -14.95
CA ASP A 53 -39.52 15.46 -14.51
C ASP A 53 -39.03 13.98 -14.45
N ALA A 54 -38.42 13.52 -15.52
CA ALA A 54 -37.79 12.22 -15.56
C ALA A 54 -36.76 12.22 -14.43
N VAL A 55 -36.90 11.29 -13.51
CA VAL A 55 -35.92 11.13 -12.41
C VAL A 55 -34.59 10.79 -13.05
N LEU A 56 -33.63 11.69 -12.92
CA LEU A 56 -32.30 11.48 -13.46
C LEU A 56 -31.64 10.25 -12.77
N PRO A 57 -30.87 9.43 -13.50
CA PRO A 57 -30.10 8.39 -12.89
C PRO A 57 -29.08 8.98 -11.94
N VAL A 58 -28.80 8.27 -10.85
CA VAL A 58 -27.79 8.68 -9.87
C VAL A 58 -26.46 8.05 -10.28
N PHE A 59 -25.41 8.86 -10.36
CA PHE A 59 -24.04 8.38 -10.52
C PHE A 59 -23.70 7.51 -9.31
N PRO A 60 -23.31 6.22 -9.50
CA PRO A 60 -23.12 5.31 -8.40
C PRO A 60 -22.02 5.77 -7.43
N GLU A 61 -22.32 5.73 -6.14
CA GLU A 61 -21.36 6.10 -5.10
C GLU A 61 -20.15 5.17 -5.12
N GLY A 62 -18.93 5.73 -4.91
CA GLY A 62 -17.69 4.99 -4.87
C GLY A 62 -17.23 4.40 -6.21
N MET A 63 -17.83 4.82 -7.32
CA MET A 63 -17.40 4.40 -8.65
C MET A 63 -16.77 5.55 -9.43
N ASP A 64 -15.72 5.23 -10.18
CA ASP A 64 -15.09 6.14 -11.12
C ASP A 64 -15.78 6.11 -12.48
N LEU A 65 -15.72 7.24 -13.21
CA LEU A 65 -16.19 7.32 -14.58
C LEU A 65 -15.21 6.62 -15.51
N ALA A 66 -15.64 5.51 -16.08
CA ALA A 66 -14.87 4.71 -17.02
C ALA A 66 -15.00 5.18 -18.45
N GLY A 67 -16.21 5.63 -18.85
CA GLY A 67 -16.49 6.07 -20.21
C GLY A 67 -17.87 6.66 -20.38
N LEU A 68 -18.08 7.32 -21.51
CA LEU A 68 -19.29 8.07 -21.85
C LEU A 68 -19.85 7.57 -23.15
N GLY A 69 -21.09 7.10 -23.16
CA GLY A 69 -21.84 6.68 -24.34
C GLY A 69 -22.98 7.62 -24.69
N THR A 70 -23.67 7.30 -25.79
CA THR A 70 -24.82 8.08 -26.28
C THR A 70 -26.05 7.86 -25.42
N SER A 71 -26.31 6.63 -24.96
CA SER A 71 -27.48 6.26 -24.17
C SER A 71 -27.20 6.10 -22.66
N GLY A 72 -25.96 6.14 -22.22
CA GLY A 72 -25.58 5.94 -20.83
C GLY A 72 -24.09 6.18 -20.58
N PHE A 73 -23.63 5.81 -19.39
CA PHE A 73 -22.25 5.93 -19.00
C PHE A 73 -21.75 4.66 -18.29
N LEU A 74 -20.46 4.40 -18.43
CA LEU A 74 -19.77 3.29 -17.80
C LEU A 74 -19.02 3.78 -16.57
N THR A 75 -19.19 3.09 -15.45
CA THR A 75 -18.43 3.33 -14.22
C THR A 75 -17.69 2.05 -13.78
N TYR A 76 -16.66 2.21 -12.97
CA TYR A 76 -15.92 1.09 -12.39
C TYR A 76 -15.56 1.36 -10.93
N SER A 77 -15.41 0.29 -10.14
CA SER A 77 -14.78 0.30 -8.81
C SER A 77 -13.82 -0.86 -8.68
N LEU A 78 -12.77 -0.68 -7.87
CA LEU A 78 -11.87 -1.77 -7.49
C LEU A 78 -12.51 -2.58 -6.38
N VAL A 79 -12.48 -3.92 -6.48
CA VAL A 79 -12.87 -4.84 -5.42
C VAL A 79 -11.63 -5.46 -4.76
N GLU A 80 -11.83 -6.05 -3.57
CA GLU A 80 -10.76 -6.49 -2.66
C GLU A 80 -9.76 -7.50 -3.27
N ASP A 81 -10.20 -8.31 -4.25
CA ASP A 81 -9.35 -9.28 -4.97
C ASP A 81 -8.57 -8.66 -6.14
N GLY A 82 -8.66 -7.33 -6.32
CA GLY A 82 -8.03 -6.61 -7.43
C GLY A 82 -8.81 -6.65 -8.74
N THR A 83 -9.97 -7.33 -8.79
CA THR A 83 -10.88 -7.27 -9.94
C THR A 83 -11.64 -5.95 -9.97
N ARG A 84 -12.14 -5.56 -11.15
CA ARG A 84 -12.92 -4.34 -11.33
C ARG A 84 -14.38 -4.69 -11.55
N LYS A 85 -15.27 -4.02 -10.82
CA LYS A 85 -16.70 -4.07 -11.07
C LYS A 85 -17.06 -2.99 -12.08
N LEU A 86 -17.54 -3.37 -13.24
CA LEU A 86 -18.00 -2.46 -14.27
C LEU A 86 -19.52 -2.36 -14.24
N LEU A 87 -20.06 -1.13 -14.34
CA LEU A 87 -21.47 -0.88 -14.31
C LEU A 87 -21.86 0.14 -15.41
N TRP A 88 -22.74 -0.27 -16.32
CA TRP A 88 -23.36 0.62 -17.30
C TRP A 88 -24.67 1.17 -16.76
N THR A 89 -24.82 2.49 -16.74
CA THR A 89 -26.03 3.18 -16.26
C THR A 89 -26.65 3.99 -17.40
N PRO A 90 -27.89 3.66 -17.82
CA PRO A 90 -28.58 4.41 -18.87
C PRO A 90 -29.02 5.81 -18.41
N TYR A 91 -28.97 6.80 -19.30
CA TYR A 91 -29.44 8.18 -19.00
C TYR A 91 -30.95 8.28 -18.83
N ASP A 92 -31.74 7.35 -19.36
CA ASP A 92 -33.20 7.33 -19.24
C ASP A 92 -33.75 6.85 -17.90
N GLY A 93 -32.85 6.53 -16.95
CA GLY A 93 -33.20 6.01 -15.63
C GLY A 93 -33.53 4.51 -15.62
N GLY A 94 -33.23 3.80 -16.71
CA GLY A 94 -33.35 2.35 -16.79
C GLY A 94 -32.42 1.63 -15.80
N ALA A 95 -32.64 0.30 -15.62
CA ALA A 95 -31.82 -0.51 -14.72
C ALA A 95 -30.35 -0.57 -15.19
N ALA A 96 -29.43 -0.34 -14.29
CA ALA A 96 -28.01 -0.46 -14.57
C ALA A 96 -27.62 -1.93 -14.86
N THR A 97 -26.66 -2.12 -15.77
CA THR A 97 -26.17 -3.44 -16.23
C THR A 97 -24.75 -3.66 -15.74
N SER A 98 -24.51 -4.71 -14.95
CA SER A 98 -23.18 -5.12 -14.55
C SER A 98 -22.46 -5.87 -15.69
N LEU A 99 -21.21 -5.52 -15.92
CA LEU A 99 -20.34 -6.19 -16.87
C LEU A 99 -19.22 -6.91 -16.10
N GLN A 100 -18.88 -8.11 -16.57
CA GLN A 100 -17.78 -8.89 -15.98
C GLN A 100 -16.52 -8.63 -16.80
N GLU A 101 -15.47 -8.14 -16.15
CA GLU A 101 -14.13 -8.05 -16.73
C GLU A 101 -13.53 -9.46 -16.86
N PRO A 102 -12.80 -9.78 -17.95
CA PRO A 102 -12.04 -11.02 -18.03
C PRO A 102 -10.96 -11.10 -16.94
N GLU A 103 -10.64 -12.29 -16.48
CA GLU A 103 -9.53 -12.52 -15.54
C GLU A 103 -8.23 -12.06 -16.22
N ASP A 104 -7.43 -11.23 -15.52
CA ASP A 104 -6.22 -10.57 -16.04
C ASP A 104 -6.45 -9.67 -17.28
N GLY A 105 -7.70 -9.32 -17.58
CA GLY A 105 -8.10 -8.54 -18.75
C GLY A 105 -8.29 -7.05 -18.45
N GLY A 106 -8.83 -6.35 -19.44
CA GLY A 106 -9.13 -4.92 -19.39
C GLY A 106 -10.37 -4.55 -20.19
N TRP A 107 -10.67 -3.28 -20.20
CA TRP A 107 -11.84 -2.73 -20.90
C TRP A 107 -11.54 -1.35 -21.51
N THR A 108 -12.32 -0.98 -22.52
CA THR A 108 -12.38 0.37 -23.07
C THR A 108 -13.79 0.66 -23.59
N LEU A 109 -14.12 1.93 -23.75
CA LEU A 109 -15.37 2.37 -24.33
C LEU A 109 -15.11 3.24 -25.57
N GLY A 110 -15.91 3.08 -26.61
CA GLY A 110 -15.87 3.92 -27.79
C GLY A 110 -17.00 3.58 -28.76
N ALA A 111 -17.09 4.28 -29.87
CA ALA A 111 -18.13 4.15 -30.89
C ALA A 111 -19.57 4.13 -30.30
N GLY A 112 -19.96 5.18 -29.64
CA GLY A 112 -21.26 5.28 -28.99
C GLY A 112 -21.33 4.44 -27.72
N ASP A 113 -22.19 3.42 -27.71
CA ASP A 113 -22.48 2.61 -26.54
C ASP A 113 -21.73 1.25 -26.53
N VAL A 114 -20.60 1.12 -27.25
CA VAL A 114 -19.88 -0.16 -27.33
C VAL A 114 -18.79 -0.26 -26.30
N VAL A 115 -18.96 -1.16 -25.32
CA VAL A 115 -17.91 -1.55 -24.36
C VAL A 115 -17.12 -2.70 -24.95
N VAL A 116 -15.80 -2.57 -24.97
CA VAL A 116 -14.85 -3.60 -25.38
C VAL A 116 -14.24 -4.20 -24.14
N LEU A 117 -14.35 -5.52 -23.96
CA LEU A 117 -13.69 -6.30 -22.93
C LEU A 117 -12.58 -7.10 -23.62
N GLY A 118 -11.37 -7.07 -23.10
CA GLY A 118 -10.20 -7.70 -23.73
C GLY A 118 -9.35 -8.48 -22.77
N ASP A 119 -8.41 -9.23 -23.29
CA ASP A 119 -7.52 -10.17 -22.61
C ASP A 119 -6.24 -9.53 -22.05
N ASP A 120 -6.17 -8.20 -22.00
CA ASP A 120 -5.03 -7.46 -21.43
C ASP A 120 -5.50 -6.16 -20.77
N ASN A 121 -4.84 -5.76 -19.69
CA ASN A 121 -5.08 -4.51 -18.96
C ASN A 121 -4.77 -3.25 -19.79
N TRP A 122 -3.88 -3.37 -20.78
CA TRP A 122 -3.56 -2.29 -21.72
C TRP A 122 -4.34 -2.49 -23.01
N SER A 123 -5.24 -1.59 -23.33
CA SER A 123 -6.08 -1.71 -24.53
C SER A 123 -5.28 -1.91 -25.82
N SER A 124 -4.08 -1.32 -25.92
CA SER A 124 -3.16 -1.48 -27.05
C SER A 124 -2.51 -2.87 -27.14
N GLU A 125 -2.60 -3.71 -26.13
CA GLU A 125 -2.08 -5.08 -26.08
C GLU A 125 -3.20 -6.12 -26.25
N MET A 126 -4.48 -5.73 -26.18
CA MET A 126 -5.63 -6.63 -26.32
C MET A 126 -5.66 -7.32 -27.67
N ARG A 127 -5.89 -8.63 -27.68
CA ARG A 127 -5.97 -9.48 -28.87
C ARG A 127 -7.25 -10.29 -28.96
N SER A 128 -7.78 -10.71 -27.83
CA SER A 128 -9.05 -11.42 -27.74
C SER A 128 -10.09 -10.47 -27.15
N LEU A 129 -11.11 -10.11 -27.94
CA LEU A 129 -12.05 -9.04 -27.59
C LEU A 129 -13.48 -9.56 -27.56
N THR A 130 -14.27 -9.07 -26.61
CA THR A 130 -15.72 -9.18 -26.60
C THR A 130 -16.36 -7.78 -26.66
N LEU A 131 -17.07 -7.47 -27.73
CA LEU A 131 -17.75 -6.19 -27.92
C LEU A 131 -19.19 -6.29 -27.38
N ARG A 132 -19.52 -5.45 -26.40
CA ARG A 132 -20.87 -5.37 -25.81
C ARG A 132 -21.53 -4.06 -26.23
N ASN A 133 -22.63 -4.17 -26.97
CA ASN A 133 -23.44 -3.02 -27.35
C ASN A 133 -24.44 -2.68 -26.24
N MET A 134 -24.17 -1.61 -25.50
CA MET A 134 -25.01 -1.19 -24.37
C MET A 134 -26.25 -0.41 -24.75
N ALA A 135 -26.44 -0.06 -26.03
CA ALA A 135 -27.75 0.36 -26.55
C ALA A 135 -28.78 -0.79 -26.56
N ASP A 136 -28.30 -2.04 -26.58
CA ASP A 136 -29.10 -3.26 -26.34
C ASP A 136 -28.31 -4.22 -25.43
N PRO A 137 -28.35 -4.02 -24.12
CA PRO A 137 -27.59 -4.84 -23.16
C PRO A 137 -28.00 -6.32 -23.13
N SER A 138 -29.20 -6.63 -23.69
CA SER A 138 -29.70 -8.01 -23.76
C SER A 138 -29.10 -8.82 -24.92
N ALA A 139 -28.55 -8.14 -25.94
CA ALA A 139 -27.89 -8.77 -27.06
C ALA A 139 -26.59 -9.47 -26.61
N PRO A 140 -26.24 -10.64 -27.17
CA PRO A 140 -24.98 -11.31 -26.89
C PRO A 140 -23.80 -10.46 -27.35
N GLY A 141 -22.67 -10.58 -26.65
CA GLY A 141 -21.42 -9.96 -27.07
C GLY A 141 -20.90 -10.53 -28.39
N VAL A 142 -20.13 -9.76 -29.11
CA VAL A 142 -19.48 -10.16 -30.36
C VAL A 142 -17.99 -10.40 -30.12
N ASP A 143 -17.53 -11.63 -30.29
CA ASP A 143 -16.16 -12.01 -30.07
C ASP A 143 -15.31 -11.80 -31.33
N ILE A 144 -14.19 -11.08 -31.18
CA ILE A 144 -13.20 -10.84 -32.24
C ILE A 144 -11.84 -11.32 -31.76
N ASP A 145 -11.24 -12.29 -32.44
CA ASP A 145 -9.88 -12.77 -32.20
C ASP A 145 -8.92 -12.09 -33.17
N LEU A 146 -8.13 -11.14 -32.66
CA LEU A 146 -7.04 -10.48 -33.39
C LEU A 146 -5.75 -11.30 -33.36
N GLY A 147 -5.61 -12.26 -32.44
CA GLY A 147 -4.46 -13.15 -32.33
C GLY A 147 -4.24 -13.98 -33.60
N ALA A 148 -5.33 -14.38 -34.29
CA ALA A 148 -5.27 -15.04 -35.59
C ALA A 148 -4.59 -14.21 -36.69
N LEU A 149 -4.58 -12.88 -36.57
CA LEU A 149 -3.91 -11.91 -37.43
C LEU A 149 -2.57 -11.45 -36.88
N ASN A 150 -2.17 -11.94 -35.71
CA ASN A 150 -1.07 -11.41 -34.92
C ASN A 150 -1.23 -9.90 -34.67
N GLY A 151 -2.48 -9.44 -34.52
CA GLY A 151 -2.84 -8.04 -34.41
C GLY A 151 -3.15 -7.62 -32.99
N ASN A 152 -3.07 -6.31 -32.73
CA ASN A 152 -3.44 -5.67 -31.47
C ASN A 152 -4.56 -4.66 -31.69
N TYR A 153 -5.41 -4.47 -30.67
CA TYR A 153 -6.51 -3.52 -30.71
C TYR A 153 -6.02 -2.06 -30.82
N VAL A 154 -6.79 -1.23 -31.55
CA VAL A 154 -6.53 0.21 -31.70
C VAL A 154 -7.74 1.05 -31.33
N ALA A 155 -8.93 0.75 -31.89
CA ALA A 155 -10.16 1.44 -31.58
C ALA A 155 -11.38 0.58 -31.99
N VAL A 156 -12.51 0.78 -31.32
CA VAL A 156 -13.78 0.19 -31.75
C VAL A 156 -14.49 1.12 -32.76
N LEU A 157 -15.08 0.55 -33.81
CA LEU A 157 -15.73 1.27 -34.86
C LEU A 157 -17.26 1.11 -34.85
N SER A 158 -17.71 -0.08 -34.44
CA SER A 158 -19.12 -0.44 -34.36
C SER A 158 -19.27 -1.66 -33.44
N PRO A 159 -20.50 -2.11 -33.11
CA PRO A 159 -20.73 -3.31 -32.35
C PRO A 159 -20.09 -4.60 -32.92
N THR A 160 -19.65 -4.57 -34.18
CA THR A 160 -19.10 -5.74 -34.89
C THR A 160 -17.74 -5.47 -35.55
N SER A 161 -17.14 -4.28 -35.39
CA SER A 161 -15.89 -3.97 -36.06
C SER A 161 -14.95 -3.11 -35.22
N VAL A 162 -13.65 -3.37 -35.38
CA VAL A 162 -12.56 -2.67 -34.70
C VAL A 162 -11.47 -2.25 -35.68
N LEU A 163 -10.67 -1.24 -35.33
CA LEU A 163 -9.36 -1.02 -35.89
C LEU A 163 -8.36 -1.91 -35.14
N ALA A 164 -7.45 -2.50 -35.89
CA ALA A 164 -6.35 -3.29 -35.36
C ALA A 164 -5.02 -2.96 -36.06
N GLN A 165 -3.94 -2.91 -35.29
CA GLN A 165 -2.59 -2.88 -35.82
C GLN A 165 -2.17 -4.32 -36.12
N VAL A 166 -1.84 -4.61 -37.39
CA VAL A 166 -1.51 -5.96 -37.88
C VAL A 166 -0.15 -5.93 -38.60
N PRO A 167 0.81 -6.81 -38.24
CA PRO A 167 2.09 -6.86 -38.96
C PRO A 167 1.89 -7.47 -40.34
N ASN A 168 2.52 -6.87 -41.37
CA ASN A 168 2.58 -7.44 -42.72
C ASN A 168 3.63 -8.55 -42.83
N ALA A 169 3.77 -9.15 -43.99
CA ALA A 169 4.68 -10.27 -44.24
C ALA A 169 6.17 -9.99 -43.99
N VAL A 170 6.57 -8.70 -43.91
CA VAL A 170 7.94 -8.26 -43.59
C VAL A 170 8.05 -7.67 -42.17
N GLY A 171 7.01 -7.85 -41.35
CA GLY A 171 7.01 -7.42 -39.95
C GLY A 171 6.74 -5.92 -39.74
N GLN A 172 6.32 -5.17 -40.77
CA GLN A 172 5.94 -3.77 -40.59
C GLN A 172 4.48 -3.67 -40.16
N SER A 173 4.18 -2.72 -39.28
CA SER A 173 2.82 -2.45 -38.81
C SER A 173 1.96 -1.89 -39.93
N GLU A 174 0.76 -2.39 -40.04
CA GLU A 174 -0.30 -1.87 -40.92
C GLU A 174 -1.61 -1.70 -40.11
N LEU A 175 -2.41 -0.72 -40.44
CA LEU A 175 -3.70 -0.51 -39.81
C LEU A 175 -4.80 -1.21 -40.62
N HIS A 176 -5.64 -2.01 -39.95
CA HIS A 176 -6.71 -2.78 -40.55
C HIS A 176 -8.06 -2.50 -39.91
N ILE A 177 -9.12 -2.52 -40.72
CA ILE A 177 -10.49 -2.70 -40.21
C ILE A 177 -10.74 -4.19 -40.12
N VAL A 178 -11.04 -4.68 -38.92
CA VAL A 178 -11.43 -6.07 -38.67
C VAL A 178 -12.91 -6.11 -38.33
N THR A 179 -13.68 -6.86 -39.10
CA THR A 179 -15.12 -6.95 -38.96
C THR A 179 -15.58 -8.39 -38.76
N LYS A 180 -16.49 -8.59 -37.83
CA LYS A 180 -17.17 -9.85 -37.54
C LYS A 180 -18.55 -9.85 -38.15
N ASP A 181 -18.82 -10.80 -39.03
CA ASP A 181 -20.15 -11.04 -39.64
C ASP A 181 -20.53 -12.50 -39.39
N GLY A 182 -21.41 -12.72 -38.44
CA GLY A 182 -21.77 -14.04 -37.96
C GLY A 182 -20.53 -14.83 -37.49
N ALA A 183 -20.23 -15.96 -38.13
CA ALA A 183 -19.06 -16.78 -37.82
C ALA A 183 -17.77 -16.30 -38.51
N THR A 184 -17.86 -15.35 -39.46
CA THR A 184 -16.73 -14.94 -40.32
C THR A 184 -16.07 -13.69 -39.77
N THR A 185 -14.76 -13.72 -39.64
CA THR A 185 -13.95 -12.52 -39.39
C THR A 185 -13.25 -12.12 -40.68
N SER A 186 -13.41 -10.88 -41.10
CA SER A 186 -12.74 -10.29 -42.27
C SER A 186 -11.80 -9.18 -41.83
N SER A 187 -10.69 -9.02 -42.58
CA SER A 187 -9.71 -7.98 -42.32
C SER A 187 -9.44 -7.21 -43.60
N ARG A 188 -9.51 -5.87 -43.51
CA ARG A 188 -9.27 -4.98 -44.64
C ARG A 188 -8.25 -3.92 -44.25
N ARG A 189 -7.13 -3.89 -44.99
CA ARG A 189 -6.06 -2.91 -44.77
C ARG A 189 -6.53 -1.48 -45.08
N ILE A 190 -6.11 -0.52 -44.27
CA ILE A 190 -6.28 0.93 -44.52
C ILE A 190 -5.17 1.41 -45.46
N ALA A 191 -5.52 2.10 -46.52
CA ALA A 191 -4.61 2.70 -47.45
C ALA A 191 -4.29 4.18 -47.14
N GLY A 192 -3.21 4.72 -47.71
CA GLY A 192 -2.92 6.17 -47.63
C GLY A 192 -2.21 6.63 -46.36
N LEU A 193 -1.90 5.76 -45.44
CA LEU A 193 -1.02 6.10 -44.30
C LEU A 193 0.42 6.11 -44.71
N PRO A 194 1.31 6.91 -44.05
CA PRO A 194 2.73 6.95 -44.35
C PRO A 194 3.40 5.59 -44.20
N ALA A 195 4.41 5.32 -45.01
CA ALA A 195 5.20 4.10 -44.89
C ALA A 195 5.96 4.06 -43.56
N GLY A 196 5.89 2.93 -42.86
CA GLY A 196 6.51 2.74 -41.55
C GLY A 196 5.74 3.39 -40.39
N ALA A 197 4.49 3.77 -40.61
CA ALA A 197 3.61 4.20 -39.51
C ALA A 197 3.37 3.03 -38.55
N THR A 198 3.43 3.31 -37.25
CA THR A 198 3.31 2.35 -36.15
C THR A 198 2.65 3.02 -34.93
N ASP A 199 2.45 2.27 -33.85
CA ASP A 199 1.93 2.76 -32.55
C ASP A 199 0.64 3.55 -32.73
N TYR A 200 -0.32 2.88 -33.38
CA TYR A 200 -1.60 3.47 -33.71
C TYR A 200 -2.51 3.57 -32.48
N PHE A 201 -3.23 4.66 -32.39
CA PHE A 201 -4.33 4.86 -31.43
C PHE A 201 -5.45 5.65 -32.12
N GLY A 202 -6.71 5.37 -31.76
CA GLY A 202 -7.86 5.92 -32.42
C GLY A 202 -8.77 6.74 -31.51
N SER A 203 -9.48 7.73 -32.09
CA SER A 203 -10.60 8.42 -31.47
C SER A 203 -11.88 7.57 -31.49
N THR A 204 -12.93 8.07 -30.85
CA THR A 204 -14.29 7.58 -31.10
C THR A 204 -14.65 7.78 -32.58
N ALA A 205 -15.22 6.76 -33.22
CA ALA A 205 -15.71 6.86 -34.61
C ALA A 205 -16.94 7.77 -34.71
N HIS A 206 -17.00 8.62 -35.73
CA HIS A 206 -18.06 9.56 -35.96
C HIS A 206 -18.30 9.73 -37.48
N ASP A 207 -19.58 9.77 -37.92
CA ASP A 207 -20.00 9.99 -39.30
C ASP A 207 -19.21 9.16 -40.34
N GLY A 208 -19.03 7.86 -40.05
CA GLY A 208 -18.33 6.95 -40.97
C GLY A 208 -16.83 7.17 -41.08
N SER A 209 -16.27 7.96 -40.19
CA SER A 209 -14.84 8.25 -40.12
C SER A 209 -14.27 8.01 -38.71
N VAL A 210 -12.96 7.92 -38.60
CA VAL A 210 -12.23 7.87 -37.34
C VAL A 210 -10.89 8.64 -37.45
N LEU A 211 -10.55 9.38 -36.42
CA LEU A 211 -9.24 10.04 -36.35
C LEU A 211 -8.24 9.07 -35.69
N VAL A 212 -7.12 8.86 -36.34
CA VAL A 212 -6.05 7.97 -35.88
C VAL A 212 -4.77 8.75 -35.69
N GLY A 213 -4.14 8.58 -34.53
CA GLY A 213 -2.75 8.97 -34.30
C GLY A 213 -1.81 7.81 -34.63
N TYR A 214 -0.60 8.14 -35.07
CA TYR A 214 0.47 7.19 -35.39
C TYR A 214 1.85 7.83 -35.21
N GLU A 215 2.88 6.99 -35.12
CA GLU A 215 4.27 7.44 -35.15
C GLU A 215 4.99 6.96 -36.42
N THR A 216 5.98 7.74 -36.89
CA THR A 216 6.83 7.39 -38.00
C THR A 216 8.32 7.69 -37.68
N GLY A 217 9.25 7.01 -38.33
CA GLY A 217 10.68 7.20 -38.12
C GLY A 217 11.32 6.09 -37.29
N PRO A 218 12.68 6.13 -37.19
CA PRO A 218 13.43 5.14 -36.42
C PRO A 218 13.25 5.33 -34.93
N GLU A 219 13.42 4.25 -34.17
CA GLU A 219 13.43 4.28 -32.72
C GLU A 219 14.40 5.36 -32.19
N GLY A 220 13.92 6.19 -31.24
CA GLY A 220 14.66 7.33 -30.67
C GLY A 220 14.60 8.63 -31.49
N ALA A 221 13.99 8.62 -32.70
CA ALA A 221 13.75 9.81 -33.53
C ALA A 221 12.37 9.74 -34.21
N ARG A 222 11.37 9.23 -33.52
CA ARG A 222 10.00 9.15 -34.02
C ARG A 222 9.33 10.51 -34.06
N THR A 223 8.47 10.72 -35.05
CA THR A 223 7.61 11.88 -35.17
C THR A 223 6.16 11.45 -35.23
N GLY A 224 5.29 12.19 -34.58
CA GLY A 224 3.86 11.92 -34.56
C GLY A 224 3.15 12.40 -35.82
N GLY A 225 2.06 11.75 -36.16
CA GLY A 225 1.11 12.14 -37.19
C GLY A 225 -0.32 11.82 -36.82
N ARG A 226 -1.25 12.45 -37.52
CA ARG A 226 -2.70 12.22 -37.37
C ARG A 226 -3.29 12.01 -38.74
N ALA A 227 -4.30 11.14 -38.84
CA ALA A 227 -5.01 10.90 -40.09
C ALA A 227 -6.51 10.70 -39.85
N VAL A 228 -7.33 11.32 -40.65
CA VAL A 228 -8.77 11.00 -40.73
C VAL A 228 -8.93 9.85 -41.71
N ILE A 229 -9.52 8.77 -41.23
CA ILE A 229 -9.78 7.56 -42.01
C ILE A 229 -11.28 7.55 -42.42
N ASP A 230 -11.53 7.50 -43.70
CA ASP A 230 -12.86 7.14 -44.23
C ASP A 230 -13.02 5.62 -44.12
N LEU A 231 -13.95 5.19 -43.29
CA LEU A 231 -14.18 3.77 -42.99
C LEU A 231 -14.82 3.03 -44.20
N ALA A 232 -15.66 3.68 -45.00
CA ALA A 232 -16.23 3.07 -46.16
C ALA A 232 -15.21 2.86 -47.28
N ALA A 233 -14.39 3.87 -47.55
CA ALA A 233 -13.31 3.81 -48.54
C ALA A 233 -12.11 2.97 -48.05
N GLY A 234 -11.93 2.82 -46.74
CA GLY A 234 -10.78 2.15 -46.13
C GLY A 234 -9.43 2.86 -46.40
N LYS A 235 -9.44 4.15 -46.32
CA LYS A 235 -8.24 4.97 -46.61
C LYS A 235 -8.14 6.23 -45.76
N ALA A 236 -6.92 6.70 -45.52
CA ALA A 236 -6.68 8.04 -45.01
C ALA A 236 -7.10 9.09 -46.06
N VAL A 237 -7.93 10.03 -45.67
CA VAL A 237 -8.41 11.14 -46.55
C VAL A 237 -7.77 12.46 -46.19
N GLU A 238 -7.30 12.61 -44.96
CA GLU A 238 -6.57 13.78 -44.50
C GLU A 238 -5.42 13.32 -43.60
N THR A 239 -4.30 14.08 -43.59
CA THR A 239 -3.18 13.81 -42.71
C THR A 239 -2.65 15.11 -42.12
N TYR A 240 -2.26 15.08 -40.85
CA TYR A 240 -1.74 16.21 -40.10
C TYR A 240 -0.41 15.82 -39.45
N ALA A 241 0.61 16.66 -39.59
CA ALA A 241 1.89 16.47 -38.92
C ALA A 241 1.80 16.96 -37.46
N SER A 242 2.39 16.20 -36.57
CA SER A 242 2.63 16.63 -35.19
C SER A 242 4.13 16.55 -34.92
N PRO A 243 4.82 17.65 -34.65
CA PRO A 243 6.29 17.65 -34.51
C PRO A 243 6.76 16.92 -33.25
N GLU A 244 5.85 16.49 -32.36
CA GLU A 244 6.18 15.89 -31.07
C GLU A 244 6.00 14.38 -31.08
N SER A 245 7.04 13.65 -30.65
CA SER A 245 7.00 12.22 -30.34
C SER A 245 6.64 11.99 -28.87
N GLY A 246 5.76 11.03 -28.62
CA GLY A 246 5.65 10.36 -27.30
C GLY A 246 4.73 10.95 -26.25
N TYR A 247 4.29 12.21 -26.31
CA TYR A 247 3.41 12.79 -25.27
C TYR A 247 2.03 13.28 -25.79
N GLY A 248 1.74 13.21 -27.06
CA GLY A 248 0.53 13.71 -27.68
C GLY A 248 -0.57 12.68 -27.93
N PHE A 249 -0.64 11.57 -27.18
CA PHE A 249 -1.62 10.49 -27.42
C PHE A 249 -3.02 10.75 -26.84
N GLY A 250 -3.20 11.84 -26.07
CA GLY A 250 -4.50 12.18 -25.49
C GLY A 250 -5.32 13.16 -26.30
N GLY A 251 -6.65 13.14 -26.11
CA GLY A 251 -7.56 14.16 -26.58
C GLY A 251 -7.80 14.22 -28.08
N LEU A 252 -7.60 13.10 -28.81
CA LEU A 252 -7.96 13.02 -30.23
C LEU A 252 -9.46 13.17 -30.43
N GLN A 253 -9.88 14.25 -31.07
CA GLN A 253 -11.27 14.47 -31.41
C GLN A 253 -11.38 15.13 -32.77
N PHE A 254 -12.49 14.90 -33.44
CA PHE A 254 -12.77 15.51 -34.71
C PHE A 254 -14.28 15.57 -34.97
N ASN A 255 -14.66 16.45 -35.86
CA ASN A 255 -16.01 16.52 -36.46
C ASN A 255 -15.88 16.94 -37.95
N ALA A 256 -16.95 17.36 -38.54
CA ALA A 256 -16.94 17.79 -39.93
C ALA A 256 -16.04 19.01 -40.19
N ALA A 257 -15.84 19.90 -39.21
CA ALA A 257 -15.14 21.18 -39.39
C ALA A 257 -13.71 21.16 -38.79
N TYR A 258 -13.48 20.45 -37.72
CA TYR A 258 -12.23 20.54 -36.95
C TYR A 258 -11.63 19.17 -36.58
N VAL A 259 -10.30 19.15 -36.47
CA VAL A 259 -9.53 18.07 -35.83
C VAL A 259 -8.77 18.66 -34.66
N THR A 260 -8.82 18.03 -33.49
CA THR A 260 -8.15 18.52 -32.27
C THR A 260 -7.33 17.42 -31.59
N TRP A 261 -6.22 17.83 -30.96
CA TRP A 261 -5.40 16.95 -30.13
C TRP A 261 -4.65 17.75 -29.07
N TYR A 262 -4.28 17.06 -27.97
CA TYR A 262 -3.39 17.62 -26.97
C TYR A 262 -1.94 17.67 -27.50
N ALA A 263 -1.23 18.78 -27.24
CA ALA A 263 0.16 18.96 -27.58
C ALA A 263 0.89 19.72 -26.47
N TYR A 264 2.23 19.59 -26.44
CA TYR A 264 3.08 20.27 -25.48
C TYR A 264 4.24 20.96 -26.21
N GLU A 265 4.57 22.18 -25.81
CA GLU A 265 5.72 22.93 -26.35
C GLU A 265 6.60 23.42 -25.20
N ALA A 266 7.91 23.09 -25.25
CA ALA A 266 8.84 23.50 -24.22
C ALA A 266 8.91 25.03 -24.09
N GLY A 267 8.60 25.55 -22.90
CA GLY A 267 8.53 27.00 -22.61
C GLY A 267 7.12 27.62 -22.72
N THR A 268 6.19 27.02 -23.46
CA THR A 268 4.78 27.45 -23.53
C THR A 268 3.89 26.59 -22.68
N GLY A 269 4.24 25.31 -22.46
CA GLY A 269 3.45 24.33 -21.73
C GLY A 269 2.48 23.55 -22.61
N GLY A 270 1.43 22.95 -21.99
CA GLY A 270 0.40 22.20 -22.68
C GLY A 270 -0.57 23.11 -23.44
N TYR A 271 -1.04 22.65 -24.60
CA TYR A 271 -2.07 23.33 -25.38
C TYR A 271 -2.91 22.29 -26.13
N ILE A 272 -4.10 22.68 -26.55
CA ILE A 272 -4.90 21.91 -27.51
C ILE A 272 -4.72 22.55 -28.88
N ALA A 273 -4.16 21.78 -29.81
CA ALA A 273 -4.11 22.14 -31.22
C ALA A 273 -5.48 21.85 -31.85
N SER A 274 -6.00 22.80 -32.60
CA SER A 274 -7.27 22.69 -33.32
C SER A 274 -7.04 23.13 -34.77
N VAL A 275 -7.23 22.19 -35.69
CA VAL A 275 -7.04 22.47 -37.13
C VAL A 275 -8.40 22.51 -37.80
N ASP A 276 -8.68 23.62 -38.51
CA ASP A 276 -9.82 23.75 -39.41
C ASP A 276 -9.58 22.86 -40.64
N ARG A 277 -10.51 21.95 -40.93
CA ARG A 277 -10.35 20.93 -41.96
C ARG A 277 -10.49 21.50 -43.41
N GLU A 278 -11.22 22.61 -43.59
CA GLU A 278 -11.38 23.25 -44.88
C GLU A 278 -10.16 24.11 -45.24
N THR A 279 -9.67 24.89 -44.26
CA THR A 279 -8.60 25.87 -44.49
C THR A 279 -7.21 25.35 -44.14
N GLY A 280 -7.08 24.35 -43.28
CA GLY A 280 -5.85 23.87 -42.73
C GLY A 280 -5.22 24.79 -41.68
N GLU A 281 -5.94 25.84 -41.23
CA GLU A 281 -5.45 26.77 -40.22
C GLU A 281 -5.41 26.11 -38.83
N GLU A 282 -4.25 26.15 -38.17
CA GLU A 282 -4.08 25.67 -36.77
C GLU A 282 -4.30 26.81 -35.79
N LYS A 283 -5.17 26.58 -34.81
CA LYS A 283 -5.36 27.41 -33.62
C LYS A 283 -4.90 26.68 -32.37
N ARG A 284 -4.38 27.42 -31.40
CA ARG A 284 -3.87 26.86 -30.15
C ARG A 284 -4.62 27.41 -28.95
N THR A 285 -5.22 26.52 -28.18
CA THR A 285 -5.81 26.85 -26.88
C THR A 285 -4.80 26.48 -25.79
N VAL A 286 -4.13 27.51 -25.23
CA VAL A 286 -3.11 27.33 -24.18
C VAL A 286 -3.77 26.97 -22.87
N LEU A 287 -3.28 25.93 -22.20
CA LEU A 287 -3.87 25.37 -20.99
C LEU A 287 -3.25 25.91 -19.69
N GLY A 288 -2.13 26.63 -19.76
CA GLY A 288 -1.43 27.19 -18.63
C GLY A 288 -0.39 26.24 -18.02
N ALA A 289 0.03 26.51 -16.78
CA ALA A 289 1.00 25.65 -16.07
C ALA A 289 0.42 24.25 -15.83
N HIS A 290 1.30 23.26 -15.79
CA HIS A 290 0.97 21.84 -15.74
C HIS A 290 0.73 21.41 -14.27
N ASP A 291 -0.44 21.78 -13.71
CA ASP A 291 -0.84 21.47 -12.35
C ASP A 291 -2.11 20.58 -12.26
N GLY A 292 -2.32 19.70 -13.25
CA GLY A 292 -3.44 18.76 -13.26
C GLY A 292 -3.69 18.09 -14.60
N GLU A 293 -4.54 17.08 -14.60
CA GLU A 293 -5.02 16.41 -15.80
C GLU A 293 -6.02 17.30 -16.53
N TRP A 294 -5.64 17.74 -17.73
CA TRP A 294 -6.55 18.47 -18.63
C TRP A 294 -7.42 17.52 -19.40
N TYR A 295 -8.68 17.88 -19.56
CA TYR A 295 -9.65 17.19 -20.40
C TYR A 295 -10.28 18.15 -21.40
N SER A 296 -10.73 17.60 -22.51
CA SER A 296 -11.46 18.39 -23.52
C SER A 296 -12.49 17.54 -24.25
N THR A 297 -13.44 18.20 -24.86
CA THR A 297 -14.40 17.63 -25.82
C THR A 297 -14.79 18.65 -26.89
N LEU A 298 -14.93 18.18 -28.13
CA LEU A 298 -15.28 19.02 -29.28
C LEU A 298 -16.78 18.89 -29.56
N VAL A 299 -17.52 20.02 -29.54
CA VAL A 299 -18.97 20.07 -29.75
C VAL A 299 -19.28 21.15 -30.78
N GLY A 300 -19.65 20.78 -32.01
CA GLY A 300 -19.77 21.73 -33.11
C GLY A 300 -18.49 22.53 -33.31
N ASP A 301 -18.60 23.86 -33.38
CA ASP A 301 -17.45 24.78 -33.49
C ASP A 301 -16.84 25.17 -32.14
N TRP A 302 -17.19 24.48 -31.06
CA TRP A 302 -16.71 24.80 -29.74
C TRP A 302 -15.82 23.72 -29.17
N LEU A 303 -14.66 24.12 -28.68
CA LEU A 303 -13.79 23.28 -27.86
C LEU A 303 -14.09 23.54 -26.38
N VAL A 304 -14.67 22.54 -25.71
CA VAL A 304 -14.91 22.52 -24.25
C VAL A 304 -13.71 21.93 -23.55
N TYR A 305 -13.19 22.61 -22.55
CA TYR A 305 -11.98 22.16 -21.82
C TYR A 305 -11.97 22.60 -20.35
N GLY A 306 -11.20 21.89 -19.54
CA GLY A 306 -11.03 22.19 -18.11
C GLY A 306 -10.04 21.26 -17.45
N ASN A 307 -9.87 21.46 -16.15
CA ASN A 307 -9.17 20.56 -15.23
C ASN A 307 -9.85 20.65 -13.84
N PRO A 308 -9.52 19.77 -12.88
CA PRO A 308 -10.18 19.76 -11.56
C PRO A 308 -10.07 21.08 -10.76
N SER A 309 -9.05 21.89 -11.04
CA SER A 309 -8.78 23.16 -10.32
C SER A 309 -9.40 24.39 -10.98
N ASN A 310 -9.98 24.27 -12.18
CA ASN A 310 -10.49 25.41 -12.93
C ASN A 310 -11.92 25.17 -13.42
N PRO A 311 -12.71 26.26 -13.62
CA PRO A 311 -14.02 26.16 -14.26
C PRO A 311 -13.94 25.55 -15.66
N VAL A 312 -15.00 24.83 -16.05
CA VAL A 312 -15.16 24.31 -17.42
C VAL A 312 -15.46 25.48 -18.37
N ARG A 313 -14.65 25.61 -19.40
CA ARG A 313 -14.77 26.64 -20.41
C ARG A 313 -15.03 26.05 -21.79
N ALA A 314 -15.66 26.83 -22.64
CA ALA A 314 -15.76 26.57 -24.07
C ALA A 314 -15.16 27.73 -24.85
N VAL A 315 -14.35 27.43 -25.86
CA VAL A 315 -13.83 28.43 -26.80
C VAL A 315 -14.37 28.12 -28.19
N SER A 316 -14.96 29.12 -28.84
CA SER A 316 -15.35 29.02 -30.24
C SER A 316 -14.10 28.98 -31.13
N LEU A 317 -13.92 27.89 -31.86
CA LEU A 317 -12.85 27.75 -32.84
C LEU A 317 -13.05 28.66 -34.05
N ALA A 318 -14.28 29.04 -34.35
CA ALA A 318 -14.59 30.00 -35.42
C ALA A 318 -14.26 31.43 -35.03
N THR A 319 -14.72 31.90 -33.84
CA THR A 319 -14.65 33.31 -33.46
C THR A 319 -13.62 33.65 -32.41
N GLY A 320 -13.14 32.67 -31.64
CA GLY A 320 -12.27 32.86 -30.47
C GLY A 320 -13.02 33.30 -29.19
N GLU A 321 -14.36 33.36 -29.22
CA GLU A 321 -15.15 33.69 -28.04
C GLU A 321 -14.96 32.61 -26.95
N ILE A 322 -14.77 33.01 -25.68
CA ILE A 322 -14.65 32.11 -24.53
C ILE A 322 -15.83 32.28 -23.61
N ARG A 323 -16.46 31.18 -23.21
CA ARG A 323 -17.56 31.12 -22.24
C ARG A 323 -17.25 30.17 -21.11
N GLN A 324 -17.63 30.47 -19.88
CA GLN A 324 -17.70 29.53 -18.79
C GLN A 324 -19.00 28.76 -18.89
N LEU A 325 -18.93 27.42 -18.87
CA LEU A 325 -20.10 26.52 -18.93
C LEU A 325 -20.48 25.97 -17.57
N MET A 326 -19.49 25.62 -16.73
CA MET A 326 -19.72 25.02 -15.43
C MET A 326 -18.70 25.56 -14.40
N ASP A 327 -19.01 25.45 -13.11
CA ASP A 327 -18.16 25.97 -12.04
C ASP A 327 -16.95 25.08 -11.77
N SER A 328 -17.09 23.77 -11.99
CA SER A 328 -16.00 22.80 -11.88
C SER A 328 -16.23 21.61 -12.82
N GLY A 329 -15.18 20.86 -13.13
CA GLY A 329 -15.26 19.59 -13.85
C GLY A 329 -14.02 18.74 -13.61
N THR A 330 -14.19 17.43 -13.69
CA THR A 330 -13.12 16.45 -13.43
C THR A 330 -12.77 15.61 -14.65
N ARG A 331 -13.72 15.43 -15.58
CA ARG A 331 -13.53 14.62 -16.78
C ARG A 331 -14.49 15.04 -17.88
N ALA A 332 -14.04 14.96 -19.13
CA ALA A 332 -14.91 15.14 -20.29
C ALA A 332 -14.62 14.10 -21.36
N GLY A 333 -15.58 13.88 -22.25
CA GLY A 333 -15.42 13.01 -23.41
C GLY A 333 -16.57 13.20 -24.41
N SER A 334 -16.38 12.62 -25.60
CA SER A 334 -17.38 12.61 -26.65
C SER A 334 -18.01 11.23 -26.79
N PRO A 335 -19.35 11.12 -26.70
CA PRO A 335 -20.08 9.88 -27.01
C PRO A 335 -19.99 9.45 -28.49
N GLY A 336 -19.56 10.33 -29.38
CA GLY A 336 -19.48 10.07 -30.82
C GLY A 336 -20.76 10.48 -31.60
N ASP A 337 -21.70 11.15 -30.95
CA ASP A 337 -22.98 11.68 -31.55
C ASP A 337 -22.93 13.19 -31.82
N GLY A 338 -21.74 13.81 -31.73
CA GLY A 338 -21.56 15.26 -31.90
C GLY A 338 -21.80 16.06 -30.62
N THR A 339 -22.19 15.42 -29.51
CA THR A 339 -22.29 16.03 -28.20
C THR A 339 -21.02 15.80 -27.36
N GLY A 340 -20.88 16.50 -26.25
CA GLY A 340 -19.91 16.23 -25.23
C GLY A 340 -20.58 15.87 -23.91
N VAL A 341 -19.88 15.16 -23.02
CA VAL A 341 -20.33 14.98 -21.63
C VAL A 341 -19.19 15.35 -20.69
N VAL A 342 -19.54 16.08 -19.62
CA VAL A 342 -18.62 16.54 -18.60
C VAL A 342 -19.13 16.08 -17.23
N ARG A 343 -18.28 15.42 -16.43
CA ARG A 343 -18.51 15.23 -14.99
C ARG A 343 -18.08 16.49 -14.27
N GLY A 344 -18.99 17.13 -13.54
CA GLY A 344 -18.68 18.39 -12.88
C GLY A 344 -19.85 18.95 -12.08
N ALA A 345 -19.83 20.27 -11.85
CA ALA A 345 -20.86 20.95 -11.08
C ALA A 345 -21.22 22.32 -11.66
N THR A 346 -22.49 22.71 -11.46
CA THR A 346 -22.96 24.09 -11.59
C THR A 346 -23.58 24.56 -10.28
N ALA A 347 -23.52 25.87 -10.00
CA ALA A 347 -24.13 26.44 -8.81
C ALA A 347 -25.66 26.24 -8.76
N ALA A 348 -26.30 26.08 -9.93
CA ALA A 348 -27.73 25.91 -10.03
C ALA A 348 -28.21 24.46 -9.80
N GLU A 349 -27.45 23.48 -10.30
CA GLU A 349 -27.89 22.07 -10.36
C GLU A 349 -26.99 21.12 -9.54
N GLY A 350 -25.90 21.63 -8.90
CA GLY A 350 -24.96 20.82 -8.13
C GLY A 350 -24.09 19.91 -8.98
N LYS A 351 -23.53 18.84 -8.37
CA LYS A 351 -22.65 17.86 -9.04
C LYS A 351 -23.44 16.86 -9.89
N GLY A 352 -22.79 16.35 -10.93
CA GLY A 352 -23.38 15.32 -11.81
C GLY A 352 -22.65 15.19 -13.14
N LEU A 353 -23.29 14.45 -14.06
CA LEU A 353 -22.91 14.43 -15.47
C LEU A 353 -23.74 15.43 -16.23
N PHE A 354 -23.07 16.22 -17.05
CA PHE A 354 -23.70 17.26 -17.88
C PHE A 354 -23.42 16.99 -19.35
N ARG A 355 -24.46 16.86 -20.15
CA ARG A 355 -24.36 16.80 -21.61
C ARG A 355 -24.21 18.22 -22.16
N ILE A 356 -23.23 18.40 -23.03
CA ILE A 356 -22.96 19.66 -23.71
C ILE A 356 -23.46 19.54 -25.15
N GLU A 357 -24.42 20.40 -25.51
CA GLU A 357 -25.02 20.46 -26.83
C GLU A 357 -24.99 21.89 -27.36
N ILE A 358 -25.11 22.06 -28.68
CA ILE A 358 -25.24 23.39 -29.29
C ILE A 358 -26.71 23.79 -29.27
N ALA A 359 -27.01 24.87 -28.59
CA ALA A 359 -28.37 25.46 -28.56
C ALA A 359 -28.74 26.10 -29.92
N GLU A 360 -30.00 26.44 -30.10
CA GLU A 360 -30.52 27.05 -31.35
C GLU A 360 -29.82 28.38 -31.72
N ASP A 361 -29.25 29.06 -30.74
CA ASP A 361 -28.51 30.31 -30.94
C ASP A 361 -27.02 30.08 -31.31
N GLY A 362 -26.62 28.82 -31.50
CA GLY A 362 -25.25 28.44 -31.87
C GLY A 362 -24.27 28.38 -30.67
N THR A 363 -24.76 28.54 -29.44
CA THR A 363 -23.88 28.53 -28.23
C THR A 363 -23.94 27.18 -27.52
N PRO A 364 -22.84 26.77 -26.84
CA PRO A 364 -22.83 25.55 -26.07
C PRO A 364 -23.64 25.69 -24.78
N LYS A 365 -24.47 24.68 -24.48
CA LYS A 365 -25.28 24.59 -23.28
C LYS A 365 -24.98 23.28 -22.54
N ALA A 366 -24.78 23.38 -21.23
CA ALA A 366 -24.70 22.22 -20.34
C ALA A 366 -26.10 21.88 -19.81
N THR A 367 -26.49 20.61 -19.88
CA THR A 367 -27.75 20.10 -19.33
C THR A 367 -27.44 18.84 -18.53
N LYS A 368 -27.88 18.79 -17.27
CA LYS A 368 -27.64 17.65 -16.37
C LYS A 368 -28.35 16.40 -16.89
N VAL A 369 -27.62 15.28 -16.97
CA VAL A 369 -28.12 13.98 -17.45
C VAL A 369 -27.97 12.86 -16.40
N ALA A 370 -27.19 13.07 -15.33
CA ALA A 370 -27.16 12.20 -14.16
C ALA A 370 -26.83 13.03 -12.92
N ASP A 371 -27.50 12.74 -11.80
CA ASP A 371 -27.17 13.33 -10.51
C ASP A 371 -26.01 12.61 -9.87
N GLU A 372 -25.14 13.35 -9.20
CA GLU A 372 -24.15 12.78 -8.30
C GLU A 372 -24.70 12.87 -6.87
N ALA A 373 -24.66 11.75 -6.14
CA ALA A 373 -25.09 11.74 -4.74
C ALA A 373 -24.33 12.83 -3.97
N PRO A 374 -24.97 13.55 -3.05
CA PRO A 374 -24.27 14.52 -2.23
C PRO A 374 -23.08 13.83 -1.54
N LEU A 375 -21.91 14.49 -1.53
CA LEU A 375 -20.75 13.98 -0.81
C LEU A 375 -21.17 13.72 0.64
N VAL A 376 -21.12 12.49 1.04
CA VAL A 376 -21.23 12.13 2.44
C VAL A 376 -19.83 12.18 3.01
N ASP A 377 -19.64 12.93 4.09
CA ASP A 377 -18.33 13.07 4.71
C ASP A 377 -17.80 11.70 5.12
N LEU A 378 -16.60 11.36 4.66
CA LEU A 378 -15.91 10.16 5.09
C LEU A 378 -15.49 10.33 6.55
N GLU A 379 -15.92 9.43 7.42
CA GLU A 379 -15.60 9.45 8.83
C GLU A 379 -15.05 8.11 9.30
N ILE A 380 -14.05 8.14 10.18
CA ILE A 380 -13.65 7.00 10.97
C ILE A 380 -14.58 6.96 12.20
N GLN A 381 -15.59 6.10 12.15
CA GLN A 381 -16.63 6.00 13.18
C GLN A 381 -16.17 5.26 14.43
N GLN A 382 -15.27 4.25 14.26
CA GLN A 382 -14.76 3.46 15.37
C GLN A 382 -13.34 2.98 15.07
N VAL A 383 -12.48 3.05 16.10
CA VAL A 383 -11.11 2.52 16.09
C VAL A 383 -11.09 1.19 16.84
N HIS A 384 -10.50 0.16 16.22
CA HIS A 384 -10.30 -1.17 16.78
C HIS A 384 -8.80 -1.46 16.91
N VAL A 385 -8.10 -0.58 17.60
CA VAL A 385 -6.68 -0.68 17.94
C VAL A 385 -6.59 -0.86 19.46
N PRO A 386 -5.95 -1.92 19.98
CA PRO A 386 -5.80 -2.11 21.41
C PRO A 386 -4.83 -1.07 21.99
N ASP A 387 -5.06 -0.63 23.23
CA ASP A 387 -4.10 0.23 23.95
C ASP A 387 -2.79 -0.49 24.24
N ARG A 388 -2.85 -1.81 24.41
CA ARG A 388 -1.70 -2.67 24.70
C ARG A 388 -1.89 -4.05 24.09
N VAL A 389 -0.84 -4.58 23.49
CA VAL A 389 -0.79 -5.96 22.98
C VAL A 389 0.43 -6.67 23.56
N ASN A 390 0.24 -7.89 24.05
CA ASN A 390 1.31 -8.81 24.42
C ASN A 390 1.47 -9.84 23.29
N LEU A 391 2.50 -9.69 22.49
CA LEU A 391 2.73 -10.51 21.30
C LEU A 391 3.03 -11.97 21.64
N ASP A 392 3.61 -12.27 22.79
CA ASP A 392 3.83 -13.67 23.24
C ASP A 392 2.50 -14.39 23.47
N GLN A 393 1.46 -13.65 23.89
CA GLN A 393 0.11 -14.20 24.15
C GLN A 393 -0.74 -14.30 22.86
N THR A 394 -0.46 -13.49 21.86
CA THR A 394 -1.21 -13.46 20.60
C THR A 394 -0.58 -14.29 19.48
N GLY A 395 0.54 -14.97 19.77
CA GLY A 395 1.28 -15.74 18.76
C GLY A 395 2.11 -14.86 17.83
N GLY A 396 2.42 -13.62 18.26
CA GLY A 396 3.27 -12.69 17.53
C GLY A 396 2.55 -11.78 16.56
N GLU A 397 1.21 -11.80 16.54
CA GLU A 397 0.38 -11.03 15.61
C GLU A 397 -0.65 -10.18 16.34
N VAL A 398 -1.09 -9.10 15.74
CA VAL A 398 -2.21 -8.29 16.22
C VAL A 398 -3.08 -7.82 15.06
N THR A 399 -4.40 -7.99 15.20
CA THR A 399 -5.35 -7.44 14.24
C THR A 399 -5.75 -6.03 14.65
N LEU A 400 -5.53 -5.09 13.74
CA LEU A 400 -5.92 -3.69 13.86
C LEU A 400 -7.03 -3.38 12.88
N GLY A 401 -7.88 -2.38 13.20
CA GLY A 401 -8.97 -2.04 12.29
C GLY A 401 -9.69 -0.73 12.59
N TRP A 402 -10.50 -0.30 11.62
CA TRP A 402 -11.29 0.93 11.64
C TRP A 402 -12.66 0.67 11.00
N THR A 403 -13.70 1.17 11.61
CA THR A 403 -15.03 1.19 11.01
C THR A 403 -15.23 2.55 10.36
N LEU A 404 -15.46 2.58 9.05
CA LEU A 404 -15.70 3.81 8.30
C LEU A 404 -17.19 4.06 8.10
N SER A 405 -17.57 5.30 7.81
CA SER A 405 -18.93 5.68 7.38
C SER A 405 -19.27 5.10 6.01
N HIS A 406 -18.25 4.90 5.14
CA HIS A 406 -18.38 4.42 3.78
C HIS A 406 -17.49 3.21 3.53
N ARG A 407 -17.96 2.31 2.67
CA ARG A 407 -17.23 1.12 2.27
C ARG A 407 -16.26 1.39 1.11
N GLU A 408 -16.65 2.25 0.18
CA GLU A 408 -15.88 2.55 -1.03
C GLU A 408 -14.70 3.49 -0.70
N ALA A 409 -13.84 2.97 0.19
CA ALA A 409 -12.68 3.69 0.72
C ALA A 409 -11.49 2.75 0.90
N TYR A 410 -10.34 3.32 1.21
CA TYR A 410 -9.18 2.60 1.74
C TYR A 410 -8.63 3.34 2.95
N VAL A 411 -7.81 2.66 3.75
CA VAL A 411 -7.13 3.25 4.91
C VAL A 411 -5.63 3.06 4.75
N ASP A 412 -4.89 4.14 4.66
CA ASP A 412 -3.43 4.13 4.79
C ASP A 412 -3.06 4.12 6.26
N VAL A 413 -2.35 3.10 6.69
CA VAL A 413 -1.96 2.89 8.07
C VAL A 413 -0.46 3.04 8.22
N THR A 414 -0.06 3.85 9.20
CA THR A 414 1.33 4.02 9.59
C THR A 414 1.48 3.70 11.07
N LEU A 415 2.35 2.74 11.41
CA LEU A 415 2.77 2.46 12.78
C LEU A 415 4.20 2.98 12.95
N THR A 416 4.41 3.91 13.87
CA THR A 416 5.73 4.49 14.16
C THR A 416 6.13 4.16 15.59
N HIS A 417 7.21 3.41 15.78
CA HIS A 417 7.76 3.16 17.12
C HIS A 417 8.38 4.44 17.67
N MET A 418 7.86 4.94 18.82
CA MET A 418 8.16 6.28 19.31
C MET A 418 9.60 6.50 19.76
N LEU A 419 10.34 5.43 20.13
CA LEU A 419 11.73 5.54 20.60
C LEU A 419 12.74 5.41 19.46
N THR A 420 12.56 4.44 18.56
CA THR A 420 13.53 4.13 17.49
C THR A 420 13.16 4.73 16.15
N GLU A 421 11.99 5.35 16.04
CA GLU A 421 11.43 5.94 14.82
C GLU A 421 11.27 4.93 13.66
N LYS A 422 11.34 3.62 13.94
CA LYS A 422 11.04 2.57 12.96
C LYS A 422 9.58 2.65 12.54
N VAL A 423 9.29 2.47 11.24
CA VAL A 423 7.97 2.67 10.65
C VAL A 423 7.54 1.44 9.87
N TYR A 424 6.31 1.01 10.11
CA TYR A 424 5.57 0.07 9.27
C TYR A 424 4.45 0.81 8.54
N ARG A 425 4.24 0.52 7.24
CA ARG A 425 3.16 1.11 6.45
C ARG A 425 2.42 0.04 5.69
N THR A 426 1.11 0.19 5.62
CA THR A 426 0.25 -0.67 4.81
C THR A 426 -0.99 0.09 4.35
N ARG A 427 -1.62 -0.40 3.29
CA ARG A 427 -2.93 0.07 2.82
C ARG A 427 -3.94 -1.05 3.03
N VAL A 428 -5.07 -0.69 3.63
CA VAL A 428 -6.17 -1.60 3.93
C VAL A 428 -7.36 -1.24 3.04
N TYR A 429 -7.79 -2.19 2.23
CA TYR A 429 -8.96 -2.04 1.36
C TYR A 429 -10.23 -2.52 2.04
N ALA A 430 -11.36 -2.19 1.41
CA ALA A 430 -12.68 -2.59 1.90
C ALA A 430 -12.81 -4.11 2.02
N PRO A 431 -13.41 -4.62 3.09
CA PRO A 431 -13.72 -6.05 3.23
C PRO A 431 -14.80 -6.47 2.23
N ALA A 432 -14.96 -7.79 1.99
CA ALA A 432 -16.00 -8.33 1.12
C ALA A 432 -17.41 -7.92 1.58
N GLU A 433 -17.63 -7.78 2.88
CA GLU A 433 -18.90 -7.33 3.46
C GLU A 433 -18.68 -6.35 4.63
N GLY A 434 -19.56 -5.37 4.78
CA GLY A 434 -19.52 -4.36 5.84
C GLY A 434 -18.53 -3.23 5.56
N ASN A 435 -18.21 -2.45 6.58
CA ASN A 435 -17.38 -1.25 6.52
C ASN A 435 -16.28 -1.22 7.61
N ARG A 436 -15.92 -2.40 8.13
CA ARG A 436 -14.82 -2.57 9.10
C ARG A 436 -13.57 -3.00 8.38
N PHE A 437 -12.66 -2.08 8.15
CA PHE A 437 -11.35 -2.27 7.53
C PHE A 437 -10.39 -2.87 8.55
N THR A 438 -9.79 -4.01 8.27
CA THR A 438 -8.90 -4.70 9.20
C THR A 438 -7.69 -5.28 8.48
N PHE A 439 -6.55 -5.32 9.18
CA PHE A 439 -5.41 -6.11 8.78
C PHE A 439 -4.74 -6.74 9.99
N THR A 440 -4.03 -7.82 9.78
CA THR A 440 -3.23 -8.46 10.82
C THR A 440 -1.77 -8.08 10.60
N TRP A 441 -1.19 -7.40 11.60
CA TRP A 441 0.22 -7.07 11.62
C TRP A 441 0.98 -8.21 12.32
N ASP A 442 1.98 -8.75 11.64
CA ASP A 442 2.85 -9.82 12.11
C ASP A 442 3.96 -9.32 13.05
N ALA A 443 3.89 -8.05 13.44
CA ALA A 443 4.89 -7.37 14.26
C ALA A 443 6.31 -7.44 13.69
N VAL A 444 6.44 -7.32 12.36
CA VAL A 444 7.71 -7.23 11.64
C VAL A 444 7.86 -5.85 11.03
N ILE A 445 9.04 -5.24 11.19
CA ILE A 445 9.43 -3.98 10.56
C ILE A 445 10.81 -4.16 9.92
N ASP A 446 10.91 -3.86 8.62
CA ASP A 446 12.16 -3.99 7.86
C ASP A 446 12.82 -5.38 7.96
N GLY A 447 12.00 -6.43 8.08
CA GLY A 447 12.46 -7.82 8.18
C GLY A 447 12.90 -8.26 9.57
N ALA A 448 12.89 -7.38 10.57
CA ALA A 448 13.19 -7.69 11.99
C ALA A 448 11.93 -7.65 12.86
N ASP A 449 11.94 -8.34 13.97
CA ASP A 449 10.87 -8.27 14.96
C ASP A 449 10.74 -6.84 15.51
N ALA A 450 9.51 -6.38 15.67
CA ALA A 450 9.22 -5.01 16.07
C ALA A 450 9.59 -4.75 17.54
N PRO A 451 10.21 -3.60 17.87
CA PRO A 451 10.61 -3.29 19.24
C PRO A 451 9.43 -3.21 20.23
N ASN A 452 9.66 -3.58 21.47
CA ASN A 452 8.77 -3.30 22.59
C ASN A 452 8.64 -1.79 22.80
N GLY A 453 7.48 -1.35 23.22
CA GLY A 453 7.25 0.05 23.57
C GLY A 453 6.03 0.64 22.89
N SER A 454 5.97 1.96 22.89
CA SER A 454 4.83 2.70 22.39
C SER A 454 4.92 2.97 20.90
N TYR A 455 3.83 2.74 20.21
CA TYR A 455 3.64 3.04 18.80
C TYR A 455 2.59 4.13 18.61
N ALA A 456 2.91 5.12 17.80
CA ALA A 456 1.90 5.97 17.20
C ALA A 456 1.28 5.19 16.03
N VAL A 457 -0.03 4.99 16.06
CA VAL A 457 -0.83 4.36 15.01
C VAL A 457 -1.62 5.46 14.34
N GLU A 458 -1.33 5.75 13.09
CA GLU A 458 -2.00 6.78 12.30
C GLU A 458 -2.78 6.09 11.17
N ALA A 459 -4.02 6.48 11.02
CA ALA A 459 -4.89 6.02 9.95
C ALA A 459 -5.42 7.22 9.17
N GLU A 460 -5.21 7.20 7.86
CA GLU A 460 -5.75 8.15 6.90
C GLU A 460 -6.70 7.41 5.97
N ALA A 461 -8.00 7.66 6.11
CA ALA A 461 -9.01 7.06 5.25
C ALA A 461 -9.32 8.00 4.09
N MET A 462 -9.42 7.44 2.88
CA MET A 462 -9.75 8.16 1.65
C MET A 462 -10.79 7.39 0.86
N LEU A 463 -11.70 8.10 0.20
CA LEU A 463 -12.61 7.48 -0.76
C LEU A 463 -11.83 6.99 -1.99
N LEU A 464 -12.24 5.85 -2.56
CA LEU A 464 -11.57 5.25 -3.73
C LEU A 464 -11.59 6.15 -4.97
N ASP A 465 -12.59 7.00 -5.09
CA ASP A 465 -12.74 7.96 -6.20
C ASP A 465 -11.91 9.24 -6.00
N GLY A 466 -11.21 9.36 -4.87
CA GLY A 466 -10.41 10.54 -4.53
C GLY A 466 -11.24 11.78 -4.23
N THR A 467 -12.56 11.65 -4.04
CA THR A 467 -13.44 12.78 -3.69
C THR A 467 -13.52 12.96 -2.17
N GLY A 468 -13.90 14.16 -1.73
CA GLY A 468 -14.03 14.47 -0.30
C GLY A 468 -12.69 14.74 0.39
N GLU A 469 -12.78 15.13 1.65
CA GLU A 469 -11.61 15.33 2.51
C GLU A 469 -11.22 14.00 3.17
N PRO A 470 -9.91 13.70 3.29
CA PRO A 470 -9.46 12.53 4.04
C PRO A 470 -9.89 12.56 5.50
N ALA A 471 -10.27 11.41 6.05
CA ALA A 471 -10.54 11.27 7.48
C ALA A 471 -9.29 10.75 8.20
N TYR A 472 -8.84 11.46 9.24
CA TYR A 472 -7.65 11.12 10.00
C TYR A 472 -7.98 10.68 11.41
N GLN A 473 -7.29 9.63 11.88
CA GLN A 473 -7.37 9.19 13.26
C GLN A 473 -6.02 8.70 13.76
N GLY A 474 -5.56 9.27 14.87
CA GLY A 474 -4.38 8.82 15.60
C GLY A 474 -4.75 7.99 16.83
N TRP A 475 -3.93 6.99 17.13
CA TRP A 475 -4.03 6.16 18.32
C TRP A 475 -2.66 5.85 18.89
N ARG A 476 -2.60 5.40 20.13
CA ARG A 476 -1.37 4.90 20.74
C ARG A 476 -1.57 3.45 21.15
N MET A 477 -0.61 2.60 20.80
CA MET A 477 -0.59 1.19 21.16
C MET A 477 0.75 0.85 21.81
N ASP A 478 0.73 0.18 22.95
CA ASP A 478 1.93 -0.36 23.59
C ASP A 478 2.12 -1.83 23.20
N VAL A 479 3.24 -2.14 22.57
CA VAL A 479 3.66 -3.50 22.22
C VAL A 479 4.58 -4.04 23.30
N VAL A 480 4.32 -5.27 23.73
CA VAL A 480 5.07 -5.93 24.81
C VAL A 480 5.38 -7.37 24.41
N ARG A 481 6.62 -7.75 24.61
CA ARG A 481 7.13 -9.13 24.60
C ARG A 481 7.95 -9.38 25.86
N THR A 482 8.13 -10.64 26.22
CA THR A 482 9.06 -11.04 27.28
C THR A 482 10.48 -10.70 26.83
N ILE A 483 11.24 -10.08 27.72
CA ILE A 483 12.62 -9.67 27.46
C ILE A 483 13.48 -10.92 27.41
N ASN A 484 14.27 -11.06 26.35
CA ASN A 484 15.29 -12.07 26.22
C ASN A 484 16.59 -11.57 26.87
N THR A 485 17.37 -12.45 27.50
CA THR A 485 18.65 -12.09 28.15
C THR A 485 19.72 -11.59 27.18
N HIS A 486 19.54 -11.82 25.87
CA HIS A 486 20.40 -11.35 24.79
C HIS A 486 19.69 -10.35 23.86
N ASP A 487 18.66 -9.67 24.32
CA ASP A 487 17.91 -8.69 23.54
C ASP A 487 18.47 -7.28 23.80
N TYR A 488 19.27 -6.78 22.86
CA TYR A 488 19.82 -5.41 22.87
C TYR A 488 18.96 -4.42 22.11
N THR A 489 18.02 -4.91 21.32
CA THR A 489 17.08 -4.11 20.51
C THR A 489 15.72 -3.94 21.15
N ASN A 490 15.50 -4.60 22.28
CA ASN A 490 14.24 -4.61 23.01
C ASN A 490 13.05 -5.00 22.09
N ASN A 491 13.24 -6.05 21.30
CA ASN A 491 12.22 -6.58 20.38
C ASN A 491 11.73 -7.99 20.75
N GLY A 492 12.19 -8.51 21.88
CA GLY A 492 11.88 -9.86 22.38
C GLY A 492 12.76 -10.97 21.77
N SER A 493 13.44 -10.69 20.66
CA SER A 493 14.27 -11.65 19.95
C SER A 493 15.71 -11.64 20.45
N THR A 494 16.42 -12.75 20.22
CA THR A 494 17.85 -12.86 20.57
C THR A 494 18.72 -12.05 19.61
N ASP A 495 19.59 -11.23 20.18
CA ASP A 495 20.74 -10.65 19.49
C ASP A 495 22.03 -11.42 19.80
N VAL A 496 22.88 -11.61 18.82
CA VAL A 496 24.20 -12.23 19.02
C VAL A 496 25.31 -11.23 18.71
N LEU A 497 26.21 -11.03 19.66
CA LEU A 497 27.37 -10.15 19.48
C LEU A 497 28.58 -10.95 18.96
N ALA A 498 29.21 -10.43 17.89
CA ALA A 498 30.40 -11.08 17.33
C ALA A 498 31.49 -10.06 17.02
N ARG A 499 32.72 -10.36 17.50
CA ARG A 499 33.88 -9.52 17.20
C ARG A 499 34.75 -10.17 16.13
N ASP A 500 35.05 -9.40 15.08
CA ASP A 500 35.95 -9.83 14.01
C ASP A 500 37.44 -9.61 14.35
N ALA A 501 38.32 -10.10 13.48
CA ALA A 501 39.76 -9.97 13.64
C ALA A 501 40.26 -8.51 13.61
N ALA A 502 39.56 -7.61 13.01
CA ALA A 502 39.85 -6.15 12.95
C ALA A 502 39.43 -5.45 14.26
N GLY A 503 38.73 -6.15 15.17
CA GLY A 503 38.21 -5.59 16.41
C GLY A 503 36.95 -4.77 16.25
N VAL A 504 36.20 -5.04 15.20
CA VAL A 504 34.83 -4.51 15.05
C VAL A 504 33.87 -5.47 15.76
N LEU A 505 33.01 -4.93 16.61
CA LEU A 505 31.91 -5.66 17.21
C LEU A 505 30.67 -5.46 16.31
N TRP A 506 30.07 -6.58 15.97
CA TRP A 506 28.85 -6.70 15.19
C TRP A 506 27.75 -7.26 16.08
N ARG A 507 26.52 -6.88 15.83
CA ARG A 507 25.31 -7.45 16.40
C ARG A 507 24.48 -8.06 15.27
N ASP A 508 24.14 -9.31 15.41
CA ASP A 508 23.22 -10.03 14.54
C ASP A 508 21.91 -10.24 15.30
N ASP A 509 20.82 -9.74 14.75
CA ASP A 509 19.46 -9.87 15.25
C ASP A 509 18.85 -11.15 14.66
N LEU A 510 18.26 -12.01 15.49
CA LEU A 510 17.61 -13.24 15.08
C LEU A 510 16.10 -13.04 15.04
N ARG A 511 15.40 -13.90 14.30
CA ARG A 511 13.94 -14.00 14.33
C ARG A 511 13.53 -14.97 15.43
N ASP A 512 12.57 -14.61 16.27
CA ASP A 512 12.09 -15.43 17.40
C ASP A 512 11.17 -16.57 16.97
N ARG A 513 10.84 -16.68 15.68
CA ARG A 513 9.94 -17.69 15.14
C ARG A 513 10.64 -18.47 14.03
N PRO A 514 11.09 -19.71 14.31
CA PRO A 514 11.70 -20.55 13.29
C PRO A 514 10.75 -20.87 12.14
N VAL A 515 11.24 -20.78 10.91
CA VAL A 515 10.52 -21.21 9.72
C VAL A 515 11.07 -22.58 9.32
N ASP A 516 10.19 -23.58 9.23
CA ASP A 516 10.55 -24.96 8.86
C ASP A 516 11.70 -25.56 9.72
N GLY A 517 11.76 -25.20 11.02
CA GLY A 517 12.81 -25.65 11.95
C GLY A 517 14.16 -24.98 11.73
N ARG A 518 14.18 -23.81 11.10
CA ARG A 518 15.35 -22.96 10.88
C ARG A 518 15.18 -21.63 11.59
N VAL A 519 16.15 -21.24 12.41
CA VAL A 519 16.25 -19.90 13.00
C VAL A 519 16.93 -18.98 11.99
N GLU A 520 16.27 -17.89 11.63
CA GLU A 520 16.76 -16.96 10.62
C GLU A 520 17.32 -15.68 11.25
N THR A 521 18.30 -15.05 10.56
CA THR A 521 18.82 -13.73 10.93
C THR A 521 17.94 -12.65 10.32
N ALA A 522 17.57 -11.63 11.12
CA ALA A 522 16.87 -10.45 10.66
C ALA A 522 17.81 -9.41 10.04
N GLY A 523 19.04 -9.29 10.57
CA GLY A 523 20.02 -8.36 10.05
C GLY A 523 21.28 -8.25 10.90
N ARG A 524 22.33 -7.67 10.30
CA ARG A 524 23.59 -7.39 10.97
C ARG A 524 23.84 -5.90 11.06
N THR A 525 24.16 -5.42 12.27
CA THR A 525 24.48 -4.02 12.55
C THR A 525 25.87 -3.90 13.16
N ARG A 526 26.60 -2.87 12.74
CA ARG A 526 27.92 -2.55 13.30
C ARG A 526 27.75 -1.79 14.61
N VAL A 527 28.20 -2.38 15.75
CA VAL A 527 28.17 -1.73 17.07
C VAL A 527 29.33 -0.74 17.19
N GLY A 528 30.55 -1.13 16.84
CA GLY A 528 31.70 -0.25 16.93
C GLY A 528 33.04 -0.93 16.67
N ALA A 529 34.12 -0.16 16.67
CA ALA A 529 35.50 -0.64 16.54
C ALA A 529 36.30 -0.49 17.84
N GLY A 530 37.50 -1.09 17.89
CA GLY A 530 38.41 -1.01 19.05
C GLY A 530 38.18 -2.09 20.09
N TRP A 531 37.33 -3.05 19.84
CA TRP A 531 37.01 -4.13 20.80
C TRP A 531 38.12 -5.13 20.98
N ASN A 532 39.21 -5.11 20.21
CA ASN A 532 40.44 -5.90 20.46
C ASN A 532 41.16 -5.49 21.76
N THR A 533 40.79 -4.38 22.41
CA THR A 533 41.20 -3.99 23.75
C THR A 533 40.79 -5.04 24.80
N TYR A 534 39.68 -5.75 24.54
CA TYR A 534 39.13 -6.71 25.49
C TYR A 534 39.58 -8.14 25.17
N LYS A 535 39.99 -8.85 26.24
CA LYS A 535 40.32 -10.28 26.19
C LYS A 535 39.05 -11.13 26.11
N GLN A 536 38.00 -10.70 26.81
CA GLN A 536 36.73 -11.39 26.88
C GLN A 536 35.60 -10.37 26.85
N ILE A 537 34.56 -10.72 26.12
CA ILE A 537 33.30 -9.99 26.01
C ILE A 537 32.21 -10.99 26.38
N GLU A 538 31.29 -10.61 27.25
CA GLU A 538 30.26 -11.49 27.78
C GLU A 538 28.92 -10.77 27.83
N ALA A 539 27.90 -11.34 27.22
CA ALA A 539 26.51 -10.95 27.35
C ALA A 539 26.02 -11.36 28.75
N VAL A 540 25.44 -10.43 29.48
CA VAL A 540 25.11 -10.67 30.90
C VAL A 540 23.60 -10.44 31.19
N GLY A 541 22.79 -10.25 30.18
CA GLY A 541 21.38 -9.89 30.37
C GLY A 541 21.21 -8.52 31.03
N ASP A 542 20.03 -8.22 31.54
CA ASP A 542 19.76 -6.97 32.26
C ASP A 542 20.43 -6.99 33.64
N LEU A 543 21.63 -6.44 33.72
CA LEU A 543 22.42 -6.33 34.96
C LEU A 543 22.10 -5.03 35.71
N ALA A 544 21.57 -4.04 35.05
CA ALA A 544 21.27 -2.71 35.58
C ALA A 544 19.81 -2.50 36.02
N GLY A 545 18.89 -3.40 35.69
CA GLY A 545 17.48 -3.32 36.02
C GLY A 545 16.70 -2.31 35.17
N ASN A 546 17.14 -2.12 33.93
CA ASN A 546 16.49 -1.22 32.95
C ASN A 546 15.72 -1.97 31.86
N GLU A 547 15.53 -3.28 32.03
CA GLU A 547 14.81 -4.17 31.10
C GLU A 547 15.45 -4.27 29.69
N VAL A 548 16.77 -4.05 29.58
CA VAL A 548 17.54 -4.19 28.35
C VAL A 548 18.80 -4.99 28.65
N ALA A 549 19.22 -5.84 27.72
CA ALA A 549 20.44 -6.62 27.87
C ALA A 549 21.69 -5.74 27.91
N ASP A 550 22.59 -6.06 28.85
CA ASP A 550 23.88 -5.42 29.09
C ASP A 550 25.04 -6.28 28.65
N LEU A 551 26.24 -5.69 28.60
CA LEU A 551 27.48 -6.33 28.24
C LEU A 551 28.56 -6.04 29.26
N VAL A 552 29.35 -7.05 29.65
CA VAL A 552 30.62 -6.82 30.37
C VAL A 552 31.81 -7.19 29.49
N ALA A 553 32.91 -6.44 29.66
CA ALA A 553 34.13 -6.65 28.89
C ALA A 553 35.36 -6.54 29.75
N LEU A 554 36.21 -7.59 29.71
CA LEU A 554 37.46 -7.67 30.45
C LEU A 554 38.61 -7.20 29.56
N ASP A 555 39.30 -6.14 29.98
CA ASP A 555 40.43 -5.61 29.22
C ASP A 555 41.77 -6.34 29.49
N GLY A 556 42.80 -5.99 28.70
CA GLY A 556 44.13 -6.56 28.81
C GLY A 556 44.86 -6.27 30.13
N SER A 557 44.44 -5.23 30.86
CA SER A 557 45.00 -4.83 32.18
C SER A 557 44.29 -5.49 33.35
N GLY A 558 43.25 -6.30 33.11
CA GLY A 558 42.47 -6.98 34.15
C GLY A 558 41.42 -6.07 34.79
N VAL A 559 40.93 -5.06 34.09
CA VAL A 559 39.79 -4.24 34.48
C VAL A 559 38.54 -4.78 33.79
N LEU A 560 37.47 -4.99 34.56
CA LEU A 560 36.13 -5.30 34.04
C LEU A 560 35.37 -4.01 33.84
N TRP A 561 34.78 -3.89 32.67
CA TRP A 561 33.96 -2.77 32.22
C TRP A 561 32.51 -3.23 31.97
N HIS A 562 31.55 -2.42 32.33
CA HIS A 562 30.14 -2.62 32.09
C HIS A 562 29.66 -1.64 31.00
N TYR A 563 28.91 -2.14 30.05
CA TYR A 563 28.22 -1.39 28.98
C TYR A 563 26.72 -1.55 29.13
N LEU A 564 26.05 -0.48 29.52
CA LEU A 564 24.60 -0.45 29.66
C LEU A 564 23.93 -0.44 28.28
N GLY A 565 23.02 -1.36 28.03
CA GLY A 565 22.19 -1.40 26.85
C GLY A 565 21.16 -0.27 26.83
N LYS A 566 20.81 0.21 25.64
CA LYS A 566 19.84 1.30 25.46
C LYS A 566 18.51 0.85 24.86
N GLY A 567 18.39 -0.41 24.42
CA GLY A 567 17.21 -0.91 23.74
C GLY A 567 17.06 -0.49 22.26
N ASP A 568 18.08 0.18 21.73
CA ASP A 568 18.18 0.55 20.32
C ASP A 568 19.30 -0.21 19.58
N GLY A 569 19.82 -1.27 20.19
CA GLY A 569 20.96 -2.04 19.71
C GLY A 569 22.32 -1.39 19.94
N THR A 570 22.38 -0.28 20.68
CA THR A 570 23.60 0.44 21.06
C THR A 570 23.82 0.44 22.56
N PHE A 571 25.01 0.82 22.98
CA PHE A 571 25.40 0.86 24.39
C PHE A 571 25.73 2.27 24.85
N ALA A 572 25.51 2.54 26.14
CA ALA A 572 26.00 3.72 26.79
C ALA A 572 27.54 3.68 26.95
N ASN A 573 28.16 4.80 27.34
CA ASN A 573 29.56 4.83 27.65
C ASN A 573 29.85 3.85 28.76
N ARG A 574 30.95 3.08 28.60
CA ARG A 574 31.37 2.06 29.58
C ARG A 574 31.61 2.64 30.98
N VAL A 575 31.23 1.87 31.98
CA VAL A 575 31.47 2.16 33.38
C VAL A 575 32.44 1.13 33.94
N LYS A 576 33.40 1.55 34.77
CA LYS A 576 34.35 0.66 35.38
C LYS A 576 33.72 -0.12 36.55
N VAL A 577 33.65 -1.45 36.43
CA VAL A 577 33.20 -2.33 37.51
C VAL A 577 34.31 -2.47 38.56
N GLY A 578 35.55 -2.77 38.13
CA GLY A 578 36.67 -2.89 39.05
C GLY A 578 37.92 -3.46 38.40
N GLY A 579 39.03 -3.42 39.11
CA GLY A 579 40.29 -4.09 38.77
C GLY A 579 40.43 -5.47 39.44
N GLY A 580 41.50 -6.22 39.07
CA GLY A 580 41.79 -7.54 39.62
C GLY A 580 41.12 -8.70 38.91
N TRP A 581 40.32 -8.44 37.88
CA TRP A 581 39.64 -9.49 37.09
C TRP A 581 40.59 -10.26 36.16
N GLY A 582 41.82 -9.80 35.99
CA GLY A 582 42.86 -10.54 35.24
C GLY A 582 43.26 -11.87 35.86
N SER A 583 42.86 -12.17 37.12
CA SER A 583 43.04 -13.46 37.80
C SER A 583 42.05 -14.53 37.35
N TYR A 584 41.02 -14.16 36.54
CA TYR A 584 40.05 -15.11 36.02
C TYR A 584 40.40 -15.54 34.61
N THR A 585 40.18 -16.82 34.32
CA THR A 585 40.39 -17.45 33.02
C THR A 585 39.12 -17.48 32.18
N HIS A 586 37.95 -17.58 32.82
CA HIS A 586 36.65 -17.62 32.19
C HIS A 586 35.66 -16.76 32.97
N LEU A 587 34.83 -16.03 32.24
CA LEU A 587 33.64 -15.36 32.72
C LEU A 587 32.45 -15.92 31.96
N THR A 588 31.28 -16.05 32.57
CA THR A 588 30.02 -16.34 31.90
C THR A 588 28.85 -15.79 32.71
N GLY A 589 27.88 -15.18 32.03
CA GLY A 589 26.74 -14.49 32.62
C GLY A 589 25.42 -14.71 31.86
N GLY A 590 24.45 -13.87 32.10
CA GLY A 590 23.19 -13.90 31.42
C GLY A 590 22.15 -14.91 31.94
N SER A 591 22.38 -15.42 33.18
CA SER A 591 21.47 -16.39 33.81
C SER A 591 21.21 -16.02 35.26
N ASP A 592 19.96 -16.18 35.73
CA ASP A 592 19.61 -16.10 37.16
C ASP A 592 19.94 -17.42 37.83
N LEU A 593 21.07 -17.45 38.59
CA LEU A 593 21.62 -18.64 39.18
C LEU A 593 21.17 -18.84 40.66
N ASP A 594 20.65 -17.79 41.28
CA ASP A 594 20.19 -17.88 42.69
C ASP A 594 18.64 -17.72 42.82
N GLY A 595 17.90 -17.52 41.71
CA GLY A 595 16.45 -17.50 41.70
C GLY A 595 15.84 -16.20 42.18
N ASP A 596 16.60 -15.08 42.16
CA ASP A 596 16.11 -13.78 42.61
C ASP A 596 15.52 -12.89 41.45
N GLY A 597 15.51 -13.40 40.23
CA GLY A 597 15.00 -12.75 39.05
C GLY A 597 15.99 -11.80 38.35
N ARG A 598 17.26 -11.81 38.77
CA ARG A 598 18.34 -11.01 38.18
C ARG A 598 19.41 -11.90 37.57
N THR A 599 20.05 -11.38 36.57
CA THR A 599 21.17 -12.10 35.95
C THR A 599 22.43 -12.00 36.78
N ASP A 600 23.19 -13.10 36.87
CA ASP A 600 24.39 -13.26 37.66
C ASP A 600 25.62 -13.48 36.76
N LEU A 601 26.83 -13.46 37.38
CA LEU A 601 28.09 -13.76 36.72
C LEU A 601 28.86 -14.87 37.45
N LEU A 602 29.41 -15.83 36.71
CA LEU A 602 30.37 -16.80 37.17
C LEU A 602 31.78 -16.45 36.69
N ALA A 603 32.77 -16.70 37.49
CA ALA A 603 34.19 -16.50 37.15
C ALA A 603 35.07 -17.64 37.65
N THR A 604 35.84 -18.27 36.76
CA THR A 604 36.83 -19.28 37.15
C THR A 604 38.22 -18.67 37.27
N ASP A 605 38.86 -18.81 38.43
CA ASP A 605 40.21 -18.29 38.61
C ASP A 605 41.30 -19.23 38.06
N THR A 606 42.53 -18.75 38.02
CA THR A 606 43.70 -19.50 37.52
C THR A 606 44.03 -20.78 38.34
N SER A 607 43.49 -20.92 39.54
CA SER A 607 43.62 -22.14 40.38
C SER A 607 42.46 -23.11 40.14
N GLY A 608 41.53 -22.82 39.23
CA GLY A 608 40.37 -23.65 38.92
C GLY A 608 39.26 -23.58 39.97
N VAL A 609 39.18 -22.49 40.73
CA VAL A 609 38.06 -22.22 41.63
C VAL A 609 36.99 -21.41 40.89
N LEU A 610 35.75 -21.87 40.95
CA LEU A 610 34.58 -21.16 40.45
C LEU A 610 34.05 -20.23 41.53
N TRP A 611 33.80 -19.00 41.14
CA TRP A 611 33.25 -17.93 41.96
C TRP A 611 31.93 -17.45 41.40
N PHE A 612 30.96 -17.20 42.26
CA PHE A 612 29.66 -16.67 41.97
C PHE A 612 29.60 -15.18 42.34
N TYR A 613 29.14 -14.35 41.45
CA TYR A 613 28.90 -12.93 41.62
C TYR A 613 27.41 -12.65 41.38
N LYS A 614 26.67 -12.42 42.48
CA LYS A 614 25.26 -12.09 42.43
C LYS A 614 25.04 -10.72 41.81
N GLY A 615 24.11 -10.64 40.82
CA GLY A 615 23.66 -9.40 40.26
C GLY A 615 22.87 -8.54 41.24
N THR A 616 23.06 -7.22 41.21
CA THR A 616 22.42 -6.29 42.17
C THR A 616 21.28 -5.50 41.56
N GLY A 617 21.17 -5.42 40.23
CA GLY A 617 20.28 -4.50 39.53
C GLY A 617 20.70 -3.04 39.61
N ASP A 618 21.94 -2.73 40.00
CA ASP A 618 22.48 -1.38 40.12
C ASP A 618 23.66 -1.18 39.16
N ALA A 619 23.48 -0.36 38.15
CA ALA A 619 24.48 -0.05 37.14
C ALA A 619 25.83 0.44 37.71
N ALA A 620 25.81 1.13 38.86
CA ALA A 620 27.00 1.65 39.49
C ALA A 620 27.78 0.60 40.30
N LYS A 621 27.09 -0.47 40.75
CA LYS A 621 27.68 -1.59 41.51
C LYS A 621 27.01 -2.88 41.08
N PRO A 622 27.25 -3.35 39.84
CA PRO A 622 26.47 -4.42 39.23
C PRO A 622 26.54 -5.76 39.93
N PHE A 623 27.59 -6.00 40.73
CA PHE A 623 27.80 -7.27 41.43
C PHE A 623 27.97 -7.10 42.94
N ALA A 624 27.42 -8.03 43.70
CA ALA A 624 27.67 -8.19 45.12
C ALA A 624 29.09 -8.84 45.35
N THR A 625 29.47 -8.95 46.64
CA THR A 625 30.71 -9.66 47.00
C THR A 625 30.62 -11.12 46.56
N ARG A 626 31.67 -11.60 45.88
CA ARG A 626 31.73 -12.96 45.37
C ARG A 626 31.60 -14.04 46.46
N ALA A 627 30.91 -15.10 46.10
CA ALA A 627 30.83 -16.34 46.88
C ALA A 627 31.62 -17.47 46.20
N ARG A 628 32.20 -18.36 46.98
CA ARG A 628 32.93 -19.51 46.42
C ARG A 628 31.96 -20.65 46.11
N VAL A 629 31.89 -21.10 44.84
CA VAL A 629 31.12 -22.26 44.42
C VAL A 629 31.87 -23.56 44.67
N GLY A 630 33.12 -23.65 44.21
CA GLY A 630 33.91 -24.85 44.41
C GLY A 630 35.21 -24.86 43.60
N GLY A 631 36.04 -25.87 43.83
CA GLY A 631 37.27 -26.12 43.06
C GLY A 631 37.08 -27.19 41.99
N GLY A 632 38.12 -27.39 41.14
CA GLY A 632 38.16 -28.43 40.12
C GLY A 632 37.64 -27.98 38.73
N TRP A 633 37.36 -26.70 38.55
CA TRP A 633 36.81 -26.17 37.30
C TRP A 633 37.88 -25.87 36.22
N GLY A 634 39.16 -25.95 36.58
CA GLY A 634 40.24 -25.77 35.61
C GLY A 634 40.37 -26.87 34.55
N VAL A 635 39.57 -27.93 34.63
CA VAL A 635 39.51 -29.00 33.62
C VAL A 635 38.66 -28.62 32.39
N TYR A 636 37.91 -27.53 32.48
CA TYR A 636 37.07 -27.04 31.42
C TYR A 636 37.74 -25.92 30.63
N ASN A 637 37.61 -25.97 29.30
CA ASN A 637 38.12 -24.94 28.40
C ASN A 637 37.02 -23.93 27.98
N GLN A 638 35.77 -24.20 28.35
CA GLN A 638 34.65 -23.26 28.19
C GLN A 638 33.57 -23.56 29.24
N LEU A 639 33.04 -22.50 29.81
CA LEU A 639 31.84 -22.48 30.66
C LEU A 639 30.82 -21.56 30.03
N THR A 640 29.54 -21.94 30.03
CA THR A 640 28.45 -21.14 29.49
C THR A 640 27.23 -21.25 30.38
N ALA A 641 26.80 -20.15 30.97
CA ALA A 641 25.52 -20.03 31.65
C ALA A 641 24.41 -20.03 30.57
N VAL A 642 23.47 -20.96 30.68
CA VAL A 642 22.51 -21.24 29.62
C VAL A 642 21.07 -20.99 30.02
N GLY A 643 20.83 -20.39 31.18
CA GLY A 643 19.49 -20.25 31.74
C GLY A 643 18.92 -21.59 32.20
N HIS A 644 17.64 -21.65 32.46
CA HIS A 644 16.94 -22.85 32.92
C HIS A 644 16.61 -23.78 31.73
N ILE A 645 17.50 -24.72 31.42
CA ILE A 645 17.33 -25.71 30.34
C ILE A 645 16.84 -27.08 30.84
N ALA A 646 16.97 -27.38 32.12
CA ALA A 646 16.51 -28.64 32.71
C ALA A 646 16.42 -28.57 34.24
N GLY A 647 15.49 -29.28 34.85
CA GLY A 647 15.39 -29.45 36.29
C GLY A 647 14.64 -28.37 37.05
N THR A 648 15.31 -27.58 37.91
CA THR A 648 14.68 -26.50 38.67
C THR A 648 14.55 -25.22 37.87
N ALA A 649 13.82 -24.22 38.39
CA ALA A 649 13.69 -22.93 37.71
C ALA A 649 14.96 -22.07 37.74
N ALA A 650 16.02 -22.49 38.45
CA ALA A 650 17.29 -21.80 38.48
C ALA A 650 18.15 -22.05 37.23
N GLY A 651 18.97 -21.08 36.86
CA GLY A 651 19.83 -21.18 35.69
C GLY A 651 20.87 -22.29 35.79
N ASP A 652 21.05 -23.00 34.70
CA ASP A 652 21.98 -24.11 34.51
C ASP A 652 23.31 -23.63 33.90
N LEU A 653 24.34 -24.46 34.01
CA LEU A 653 25.67 -24.23 33.44
C LEU A 653 26.04 -25.41 32.55
N VAL A 654 26.51 -25.16 31.35
CA VAL A 654 27.20 -26.17 30.54
C VAL A 654 28.69 -25.90 30.57
N ALA A 655 29.46 -26.99 30.65
CA ALA A 655 30.93 -26.96 30.75
C ALA A 655 31.54 -27.93 29.74
N ARG A 656 32.42 -27.43 28.87
CA ARG A 656 33.13 -28.25 27.88
C ARG A 656 34.52 -28.55 28.40
N ASP A 657 34.88 -29.82 28.52
CA ASP A 657 36.22 -30.23 28.90
C ASP A 657 37.20 -30.18 27.71
N THR A 658 38.49 -30.34 28.02
CA THR A 658 39.57 -30.29 27.04
C THR A 658 39.54 -31.43 26.00
N THR A 659 38.73 -32.47 26.24
CA THR A 659 38.50 -33.58 25.27
C THR A 659 37.30 -33.35 24.35
N GLY A 660 36.60 -32.22 24.53
CA GLY A 660 35.42 -31.87 23.75
C GLY A 660 34.12 -32.54 24.20
N VAL A 661 34.11 -33.05 25.45
CA VAL A 661 32.85 -33.53 26.06
C VAL A 661 32.15 -32.36 26.76
N LEU A 662 30.85 -32.21 26.50
CA LEU A 662 29.98 -31.25 27.18
C LEU A 662 29.32 -31.92 28.39
N TRP A 663 29.29 -31.18 29.48
CA TRP A 663 28.71 -31.55 30.77
C TRP A 663 27.66 -30.53 31.16
N LEU A 664 26.49 -30.97 31.64
CA LEU A 664 25.43 -30.12 32.22
C LEU A 664 25.58 -30.14 33.76
N TYR A 665 25.52 -28.96 34.34
CA TYR A 665 25.41 -28.72 35.78
C TYR A 665 24.08 -28.01 36.06
N GLN A 666 23.14 -28.73 36.68
CA GLN A 666 21.86 -28.16 37.05
C GLN A 666 21.97 -27.21 38.24
N GLY A 667 21.38 -26.01 38.10
CA GLY A 667 21.35 -25.02 39.17
C GLY A 667 20.48 -25.44 40.33
N ARG A 668 20.87 -25.00 41.56
CA ARG A 668 20.12 -25.25 42.81
C ARG A 668 19.30 -24.06 43.28
N GLY A 669 19.43 -22.88 42.64
CA GLY A 669 18.78 -21.66 43.08
C GLY A 669 19.46 -20.96 44.25
N ASP A 670 20.75 -21.25 44.48
CA ASP A 670 21.59 -20.64 45.52
C ASP A 670 22.98 -20.25 45.00
N GLY A 671 23.12 -20.17 43.66
CA GLY A 671 24.42 -19.94 43.00
C GLY A 671 25.33 -21.16 42.98
N THR A 672 24.85 -22.35 43.41
CA THR A 672 25.58 -23.64 43.37
C THR A 672 24.93 -24.64 42.43
N PHE A 673 25.62 -25.73 42.11
CA PHE A 673 25.18 -26.69 41.11
C PHE A 673 25.08 -28.12 41.68
N ALA A 674 24.22 -28.91 41.05
CA ALA A 674 24.17 -30.37 41.27
C ALA A 674 25.37 -31.07 40.60
N GLY A 675 25.50 -32.37 40.83
CA GLY A 675 26.52 -33.19 40.17
C GLY A 675 26.34 -33.15 38.64
N ARG A 676 27.46 -33.12 37.92
CA ARG A 676 27.45 -33.03 36.46
C ARG A 676 26.78 -34.22 35.77
N VAL A 677 26.05 -33.94 34.71
CA VAL A 677 25.46 -34.93 33.79
C VAL A 677 26.19 -34.83 32.46
N ARG A 678 26.57 -35.98 31.87
CA ARG A 678 27.24 -35.99 30.56
C ARG A 678 26.23 -35.75 29.44
N VAL A 679 26.40 -34.66 28.69
CA VAL A 679 25.58 -34.33 27.50
C VAL A 679 26.06 -35.15 26.28
N GLY A 680 27.35 -35.07 25.97
CA GLY A 680 27.92 -35.81 24.84
C GLY A 680 29.32 -35.35 24.44
N GLY A 681 29.93 -36.06 23.50
CA GLY A 681 31.21 -35.67 22.90
C GLY A 681 30.99 -34.94 21.55
N GLY A 682 32.13 -34.47 20.98
CA GLY A 682 32.13 -33.77 19.66
C GLY A 682 32.00 -32.26 19.75
N TRP A 683 31.82 -31.69 20.94
CA TRP A 683 31.68 -30.24 21.13
C TRP A 683 32.97 -29.44 20.93
N GLY A 684 34.10 -30.13 20.80
CA GLY A 684 35.37 -29.52 20.40
C GLY A 684 35.41 -29.00 18.96
N ALA A 685 34.38 -29.33 18.13
CA ALA A 685 34.20 -28.79 16.79
C ALA A 685 33.79 -27.29 16.82
N PHE A 686 33.28 -26.81 17.93
CA PHE A 686 32.83 -25.44 18.09
C PHE A 686 33.90 -24.62 18.84
N SER A 687 34.19 -23.42 18.33
CA SER A 687 35.10 -22.49 19.02
C SER A 687 34.42 -21.73 20.15
N GLN A 688 33.10 -21.45 20.00
CA GLN A 688 32.32 -20.69 20.99
C GLN A 688 30.98 -21.40 21.24
N LEU A 689 30.53 -21.37 22.50
CA LEU A 689 29.19 -21.73 22.94
C LEU A 689 28.58 -20.53 23.64
N VAL A 690 27.37 -20.14 23.26
CA VAL A 690 26.65 -18.94 23.76
C VAL A 690 25.33 -19.38 24.34
N GLY A 691 25.04 -19.04 25.59
CA GLY A 691 23.70 -19.20 26.17
C GLY A 691 22.81 -18.05 25.68
N ALA A 692 22.06 -18.30 24.65
CA ALA A 692 21.43 -17.25 23.80
C ALA A 692 20.05 -16.78 24.30
N GLY A 693 19.57 -17.25 25.44
CA GLY A 693 18.18 -17.07 25.83
C GLY A 693 17.24 -17.91 24.98
N ASP A 694 15.96 -17.60 24.99
CA ASP A 694 14.93 -18.30 24.21
C ASP A 694 14.96 -17.80 22.76
N VAL A 695 15.52 -18.58 21.86
CA VAL A 695 15.76 -18.20 20.46
C VAL A 695 14.55 -18.50 19.57
N ASP A 696 13.65 -19.38 20.01
CA ASP A 696 12.52 -19.84 19.20
C ASP A 696 11.15 -19.61 19.85
N ALA A 697 11.13 -18.78 20.91
CA ALA A 697 9.93 -18.41 21.65
C ALA A 697 9.14 -19.61 22.21
N ASP A 698 9.84 -20.72 22.58
CA ASP A 698 9.21 -21.89 23.19
C ASP A 698 9.11 -21.81 24.73
N GLY A 699 9.59 -20.72 25.31
CA GLY A 699 9.62 -20.44 26.74
C GLY A 699 10.83 -21.04 27.46
N ARG A 700 11.86 -21.53 26.73
CA ARG A 700 13.09 -22.09 27.31
C ARG A 700 14.33 -21.48 26.68
N PRO A 701 15.36 -21.22 27.49
CA PRO A 701 16.64 -20.74 26.95
C PRO A 701 17.34 -21.80 26.11
N ASP A 702 18.08 -21.36 25.10
CA ASP A 702 18.76 -22.16 24.12
C ASP A 702 20.27 -21.91 24.10
N LEU A 703 20.98 -22.72 23.29
CA LEU A 703 22.41 -22.63 23.13
C LEU A 703 22.76 -22.43 21.65
N ILE A 704 23.59 -21.43 21.36
CA ILE A 704 24.20 -21.24 20.03
C ILE A 704 25.65 -21.82 20.11
N ALA A 705 25.98 -22.64 19.10
CA ALA A 705 27.32 -23.19 18.95
C ALA A 705 27.94 -22.72 17.63
N TYR A 706 29.00 -21.93 17.71
CA TYR A 706 29.75 -21.35 16.61
C TYR A 706 31.06 -22.06 16.38
N GLY A 707 31.39 -22.38 15.11
CA GLY A 707 32.68 -23.04 14.80
C GLY A 707 32.93 -23.09 13.28
N ALA A 708 34.14 -23.54 12.93
CA ALA A 708 34.59 -23.62 11.53
C ALA A 708 33.68 -24.50 10.63
N GLY A 709 33.05 -25.51 11.23
CA GLY A 709 32.12 -26.40 10.52
C GLY A 709 30.69 -25.86 10.36
N GLY A 710 30.41 -24.66 10.86
CA GLY A 710 29.10 -24.01 10.82
C GLY A 710 28.62 -23.57 12.20
N THR A 711 27.51 -22.82 12.17
CA THR A 711 26.79 -22.39 13.36
C THR A 711 25.50 -23.17 13.48
N TYR A 712 25.11 -23.52 14.69
CA TYR A 712 23.87 -24.26 14.97
C TYR A 712 23.18 -23.68 16.21
N VAL A 713 21.86 -23.72 16.20
CA VAL A 713 21.05 -23.49 17.40
C VAL A 713 20.73 -24.85 18.03
N TYR A 714 20.91 -24.95 19.31
CA TYR A 714 20.58 -26.13 20.11
C TYR A 714 19.43 -25.77 21.05
N ARG A 715 18.21 -26.07 20.59
CA ARG A 715 16.96 -25.88 21.33
C ARG A 715 16.94 -26.75 22.57
N SER A 716 16.61 -26.19 23.72
CA SER A 716 16.49 -26.94 24.95
C SER A 716 15.25 -27.80 24.99
N THR A 717 15.35 -28.97 25.63
CA THR A 717 14.26 -29.97 25.66
C THR A 717 13.60 -30.10 27.04
N GLY A 718 14.17 -29.45 28.06
CA GLY A 718 13.80 -29.62 29.47
C GLY A 718 14.35 -30.91 30.10
N SER A 719 15.04 -31.78 29.37
CA SER A 719 15.59 -33.06 29.86
C SER A 719 17.06 -32.96 30.20
N ALA A 720 17.43 -33.28 31.43
CA ALA A 720 18.83 -33.27 31.85
C ALA A 720 19.70 -34.33 31.13
N THR A 721 19.12 -35.41 30.61
CA THR A 721 19.84 -36.51 29.93
C THR A 721 19.98 -36.32 28.45
N ALA A 722 19.11 -35.51 27.84
CA ALA A 722 19.12 -35.13 26.42
C ALA A 722 18.73 -33.66 26.30
N PRO A 723 19.56 -32.71 26.84
CA PRO A 723 19.12 -31.35 27.03
C PRO A 723 18.90 -30.57 25.74
N PHE A 724 19.39 -31.04 24.60
CA PHE A 724 19.39 -30.27 23.37
C PHE A 724 18.85 -31.05 22.17
N SER A 725 18.08 -30.34 21.31
CA SER A 725 17.69 -30.70 19.96
C SER A 725 18.26 -29.68 18.98
N ARG A 726 18.89 -30.12 17.89
CA ARG A 726 19.61 -29.20 16.98
C ARG A 726 18.66 -28.66 15.92
N LEU A 727 18.64 -27.33 15.75
CA LEU A 727 18.04 -26.59 14.66
C LEU A 727 19.11 -26.08 13.69
N THR A 728 18.73 -25.77 12.47
CA THR A 728 19.57 -25.07 11.50
C THR A 728 19.43 -23.56 11.63
N THR A 729 20.41 -22.80 11.14
CA THR A 729 20.38 -21.34 11.09
C THR A 729 21.24 -20.86 9.93
N ASP A 730 20.95 -19.64 9.45
CA ASP A 730 21.82 -18.93 8.52
C ASP A 730 22.84 -18.01 9.24
N LEU A 731 22.72 -17.90 10.57
CA LEU A 731 23.67 -17.14 11.38
C LEU A 731 25.11 -17.58 11.09
N TYR A 732 25.95 -16.65 10.65
CA TYR A 732 27.35 -16.85 10.28
C TYR A 732 27.58 -17.92 9.20
N GLN A 733 26.61 -18.15 8.31
CA GLN A 733 26.78 -19.11 7.21
C GLN A 733 28.00 -18.75 6.36
N GLY A 734 28.92 -19.72 6.22
CA GLY A 734 30.20 -19.50 5.53
C GLY A 734 31.23 -18.65 6.29
N GLN A 735 30.96 -18.26 7.56
CA GLN A 735 31.80 -17.38 8.37
C GLN A 735 32.33 -18.06 9.65
N GLY A 736 32.43 -19.38 9.66
CA GLY A 736 32.77 -20.15 10.88
C GLY A 736 34.12 -19.87 11.52
N SER A 737 35.03 -19.09 10.90
CA SER A 737 36.29 -18.64 11.44
C SER A 737 36.49 -17.11 11.34
N THR A 738 35.46 -16.36 11.01
CA THR A 738 35.52 -14.90 10.84
C THR A 738 35.62 -14.18 12.18
N PHE A 739 34.90 -14.69 13.18
CA PHE A 739 34.79 -14.05 14.47
C PHE A 739 35.69 -14.74 15.51
N ASN A 740 36.42 -13.93 16.27
CA ASN A 740 37.31 -14.39 17.33
C ASN A 740 36.67 -14.35 18.74
N SER A 741 35.47 -13.76 18.85
CA SER A 741 34.62 -13.78 20.05
C SER A 741 33.15 -13.72 19.57
N VAL A 742 32.31 -14.59 20.13
CA VAL A 742 30.86 -14.60 19.95
C VAL A 742 30.22 -14.65 21.33
N ALA A 743 29.28 -13.74 21.63
CA ALA A 743 28.64 -13.57 22.93
C ALA A 743 27.16 -13.25 22.80
#